data_071b50cf07d747183bd8ec3195b70a34
#
_entry.id   071b50cf07d747183bd8ec3195b70a34
#
_cell.length_a   1.000
_cell.length_b   1.000
_cell.length_c   1.000
_cell.angle_alpha   90.00
_cell.angle_beta   90.00
_cell.angle_gamma   90.00
#
_symmetry.space_group_name_H-M   'P 1'
#
loop_
_entity.id
_entity.type
_entity.pdbx_description
1 polymer ?
#
loop_
_entity_poly.entity_id
_entity_poly.type
_entity_poly.pdbx_seq_one_letter_code
_entity_poly.pdbx_strand_id
1 'polypeptide(L)'
;MVPRPGPEDPPPSDSLAGAGIPPDIAAILREDGVERLYPPQAAAIPPILRGRSVFLACPTASGKSLVAYLALLRAARAGQTGLYLVPLRALGQEKADELSRFAALGLRVGLSIGDFDLPNDKLDRLDILVATSEKADGLLRRGSPWLDRLGAVVADEVHLIRDPDRGPTLEVTLTRLRRRRPGLQVVALSATVGNAHELADWLDAECIQSEFRPVPLRWGVYHEGRILFTDLTRRSLEPPGEPLPRLTRTVIEEGGQALVFVNTRKASEQVAQALAPTVRALLSPDELRAAARTAREIVATSEEETEGARRLAELLPMGIAFHNASLTNPERRTVEAAFRERRLKALVATPTLAAGINLPARRVIVRDTTRYEDRLGMQAPIPVLEIQQMCGRAGRPRYDTVGEAVLIARTPEEEERYLDGYLSARSETVVSRLAGEPALRMHLLALVASGEVGDEIELEQFFAGTFYGHTLAYSELRFTLERVRRFLEEHRLLLPGPKLSATPFGVMTSELYLDPISAVLLRRALERAPLGVRPFALLAAVAATPDLPPMFLRRGEERTFLSRFAEEESELLLKPEEDGLTADLETFLATLKTAALLERWIEEVPIVEITQEFGVGAGDLRAKVEDLVLTRLGGHPVVRSELGASTAA
;
A
#
# COMPACT_ATOMS: atom_id res chain seq x y z
N MET A 1 -9.49 2.43 29.43
CA MET A 1 -10.71 2.91 30.11
C MET A 1 -11.27 3.99 29.21
N VAL A 2 -12.39 3.74 28.52
CA VAL A 2 -13.03 4.76 27.66
C VAL A 2 -13.45 5.91 28.57
N PRO A 3 -13.11 7.18 28.25
CA PRO A 3 -13.65 8.30 28.99
C PRO A 3 -15.18 8.25 28.90
N ARG A 4 -15.88 8.23 30.02
CA ARG A 4 -17.34 8.35 30.04
C ARG A 4 -17.69 9.67 29.37
N PRO A 5 -18.66 9.72 28.43
CA PRO A 5 -19.14 10.99 27.91
C PRO A 5 -19.59 11.89 29.09
N GLY A 6 -19.28 13.17 28.99
CA GLY A 6 -19.72 14.16 29.95
C GLY A 6 -21.26 14.18 30.07
N PRO A 7 -21.82 14.75 31.15
CA PRO A 7 -23.26 14.64 31.47
C PRO A 7 -24.22 15.37 30.51
N GLU A 8 -23.74 15.92 29.38
CA GLU A 8 -24.56 16.77 28.50
C GLU A 8 -24.80 16.24 27.09
N ASP A 9 -24.14 15.15 26.67
CA ASP A 9 -24.38 14.58 25.31
C ASP A 9 -25.31 13.36 25.40
N PRO A 10 -26.45 13.37 24.66
CA PRO A 10 -27.30 12.21 24.55
C PRO A 10 -26.54 11.03 23.88
N PRO A 11 -26.85 9.77 24.23
CA PRO A 11 -26.16 8.63 23.61
C PRO A 11 -26.30 8.68 22.09
N PRO A 12 -25.23 8.34 21.31
CA PRO A 12 -25.26 8.42 19.87
C PRO A 12 -26.41 7.58 19.29
N SER A 13 -27.21 8.21 18.44
CA SER A 13 -28.33 7.56 17.77
C SER A 13 -27.81 6.65 16.67
N ASP A 14 -28.26 5.40 16.64
CA ASP A 14 -27.96 4.44 15.58
C ASP A 14 -28.84 4.59 14.33
N SER A 15 -29.81 5.48 14.35
CA SER A 15 -30.62 5.81 13.17
C SER A 15 -29.91 6.86 12.30
N LEU A 16 -30.06 6.76 10.97
CA LEU A 16 -29.47 7.71 10.03
C LEU A 16 -29.92 9.16 10.32
N ALA A 17 -31.18 9.36 10.60
CA ALA A 17 -31.74 10.68 10.91
C ALA A 17 -31.26 11.19 12.28
N GLY A 18 -31.23 10.34 13.30
CA GLY A 18 -30.77 10.69 14.63
C GLY A 18 -29.29 11.05 14.69
N ALA A 19 -28.47 10.49 13.80
CA ALA A 19 -27.07 10.89 13.63
C ALA A 19 -26.89 12.18 12.81
N GLY A 20 -27.98 12.79 12.33
CA GLY A 20 -27.95 14.05 11.57
C GLY A 20 -27.60 13.88 10.09
N ILE A 21 -27.68 12.67 9.53
CA ILE A 21 -27.42 12.43 8.12
C ILE A 21 -28.55 13.07 7.29
N PRO A 22 -28.23 13.90 6.26
CA PRO A 22 -29.22 14.53 5.41
C PRO A 22 -30.13 13.53 4.71
N PRO A 23 -31.45 13.84 4.56
CA PRO A 23 -32.45 12.89 4.06
C PRO A 23 -32.14 12.27 2.69
N ASP A 24 -31.57 13.03 1.76
CA ASP A 24 -31.20 12.60 0.42
C ASP A 24 -30.01 11.62 0.45
N ILE A 25 -29.00 11.88 1.30
CA ILE A 25 -27.90 10.93 1.54
C ILE A 25 -28.45 9.66 2.22
N ALA A 26 -29.33 9.84 3.22
CA ALA A 26 -29.95 8.72 3.91
C ALA A 26 -30.81 7.85 2.97
N ALA A 27 -31.43 8.41 1.94
CA ALA A 27 -32.15 7.66 0.93
C ALA A 27 -31.21 6.71 0.14
N ILE A 28 -30.09 7.24 -0.37
CA ILE A 28 -29.07 6.44 -1.09
C ILE A 28 -28.52 5.32 -0.19
N LEU A 29 -28.23 5.64 1.08
CA LEU A 29 -27.70 4.64 2.02
C LEU A 29 -28.71 3.51 2.30
N ARG A 30 -30.03 3.84 2.34
CA ARG A 30 -31.08 2.80 2.50
C ARG A 30 -31.21 1.91 1.27
N GLU A 31 -31.06 2.46 0.06
CA GLU A 31 -31.02 1.66 -1.18
C GLU A 31 -29.85 0.67 -1.15
N ASP A 32 -28.72 1.04 -0.55
CA ASP A 32 -27.58 0.14 -0.29
C ASP A 32 -27.81 -0.83 0.90
N GLY A 33 -28.95 -0.75 1.55
CA GLY A 33 -29.33 -1.61 2.69
C GLY A 33 -28.68 -1.18 4.02
N VAL A 34 -28.30 0.09 4.17
CA VAL A 34 -27.86 0.67 5.44
C VAL A 34 -29.07 1.28 6.15
N GLU A 35 -29.69 0.54 7.03
CA GLU A 35 -30.85 0.99 7.80
C GLU A 35 -30.45 1.58 9.16
N ARG A 36 -29.42 1.02 9.78
CA ARG A 36 -28.88 1.42 11.08
C ARG A 36 -27.37 1.53 11.04
N LEU A 37 -26.85 2.42 11.86
CA LEU A 37 -25.41 2.64 12.01
C LEU A 37 -24.81 1.65 13.01
N TYR A 38 -23.61 1.20 12.73
CA TYR A 38 -22.80 0.48 13.71
C TYR A 38 -22.33 1.44 14.81
N PRO A 39 -22.05 0.95 16.04
CA PRO A 39 -21.64 1.79 17.16
C PRO A 39 -20.49 2.76 16.84
N PRO A 40 -19.38 2.36 16.16
CA PRO A 40 -18.33 3.31 15.82
C PRO A 40 -18.76 4.36 14.80
N GLN A 41 -19.70 4.02 13.90
CA GLN A 41 -20.27 4.98 12.94
C GLN A 41 -21.17 5.98 13.66
N ALA A 42 -22.05 5.52 14.55
CA ALA A 42 -22.92 6.36 15.34
C ALA A 42 -22.14 7.35 16.22
N ALA A 43 -20.98 6.95 16.74
CA ALA A 43 -20.10 7.83 17.50
C ALA A 43 -19.38 8.86 16.62
N ALA A 44 -18.91 8.46 15.42
CA ALA A 44 -18.05 9.28 14.57
C ALA A 44 -18.82 10.26 13.67
N ILE A 45 -20.03 9.92 13.23
CA ILE A 45 -20.79 10.73 12.25
C ILE A 45 -21.19 12.11 12.79
N PRO A 46 -21.74 12.26 14.01
CA PRO A 46 -22.15 13.58 14.50
C PRO A 46 -21.00 14.60 14.56
N PRO A 47 -19.81 14.33 15.10
CA PRO A 47 -18.70 15.29 15.06
C PRO A 47 -18.25 15.58 13.62
N ILE A 48 -18.24 14.60 12.72
CA ILE A 48 -17.88 14.79 11.30
C ILE A 48 -18.85 15.75 10.61
N LEU A 49 -20.15 15.58 10.80
CA LEU A 49 -21.15 16.47 10.20
C LEU A 49 -21.07 17.91 10.74
N ARG A 50 -20.55 18.09 11.95
CA ARG A 50 -20.20 19.41 12.51
C ARG A 50 -18.87 19.98 11.99
N GLY A 51 -18.14 19.26 11.12
CA GLY A 51 -16.87 19.70 10.55
C GLY A 51 -15.65 19.44 11.44
N ARG A 52 -15.77 18.66 12.52
CA ARG A 52 -14.65 18.31 13.38
C ARG A 52 -13.80 17.21 12.76
N SER A 53 -12.50 17.25 13.00
CA SER A 53 -11.59 16.16 12.65
C SER A 53 -11.82 14.97 13.57
N VAL A 54 -11.71 13.76 13.01
CA VAL A 54 -11.92 12.49 13.73
C VAL A 54 -10.84 11.49 13.38
N PHE A 55 -10.26 10.86 14.40
CA PHE A 55 -9.43 9.67 14.27
C PHE A 55 -10.25 8.45 14.70
N LEU A 56 -10.57 7.59 13.74
CA LEU A 56 -11.39 6.41 13.96
C LEU A 56 -10.53 5.13 13.89
N ALA A 57 -10.26 4.54 15.05
CA ALA A 57 -9.55 3.27 15.18
C ALA A 57 -10.54 2.13 15.47
N CYS A 58 -10.75 1.25 14.50
CA CYS A 58 -11.60 0.08 14.67
C CYS A 58 -11.23 -1.04 13.70
N PRO A 59 -11.62 -2.30 13.98
CA PRO A 59 -11.27 -3.46 13.17
C PRO A 59 -11.69 -3.32 11.71
N THR A 60 -11.10 -4.11 10.84
CA THR A 60 -11.51 -4.24 9.45
C THR A 60 -12.97 -4.71 9.37
N ALA A 61 -13.70 -4.34 8.32
CA ALA A 61 -15.11 -4.64 8.10
C ALA A 61 -16.11 -3.98 9.09
N SER A 62 -15.70 -3.02 9.91
CA SER A 62 -16.58 -2.24 10.81
C SER A 62 -17.32 -1.09 10.13
N GLY A 63 -17.17 -0.92 8.79
CA GLY A 63 -17.88 0.11 8.03
C GLY A 63 -17.28 1.51 8.13
N LYS A 64 -15.99 1.65 8.36
CA LYS A 64 -15.24 2.93 8.43
C LYS A 64 -15.46 3.85 7.23
N SER A 65 -15.54 3.27 6.03
CA SER A 65 -15.66 4.04 4.78
C SER A 65 -16.89 4.96 4.75
N LEU A 66 -18.01 4.57 5.35
CA LEU A 66 -19.22 5.42 5.42
C LEU A 66 -18.93 6.74 6.14
N VAL A 67 -18.18 6.68 7.23
CA VAL A 67 -17.78 7.84 8.03
C VAL A 67 -16.95 8.81 7.19
N ALA A 68 -16.00 8.28 6.42
CA ALA A 68 -15.18 9.05 5.48
C ALA A 68 -16.01 9.71 4.37
N TYR A 69 -16.93 8.97 3.76
CA TYR A 69 -17.78 9.52 2.69
C TYR A 69 -18.60 10.70 3.17
N LEU A 70 -19.16 10.65 4.37
CA LEU A 70 -19.96 11.74 4.93
C LEU A 70 -19.14 13.04 5.13
N ALA A 71 -17.85 12.95 5.49
CA ALA A 71 -16.97 14.10 5.56
C ALA A 71 -16.77 14.76 4.19
N LEU A 72 -16.51 13.96 3.14
CA LEU A 72 -16.34 14.46 1.77
C LEU A 72 -17.64 15.06 1.22
N LEU A 73 -18.78 14.40 1.45
CA LEU A 73 -20.08 14.89 1.05
C LEU A 73 -20.45 16.22 1.75
N ARG A 74 -20.10 16.34 3.02
CA ARG A 74 -20.26 17.59 3.77
C ARG A 74 -19.46 18.73 3.11
N ALA A 75 -18.17 18.48 2.83
CA ALA A 75 -17.30 19.47 2.19
C ALA A 75 -17.83 19.86 0.80
N ALA A 76 -18.19 18.89 -0.04
CA ALA A 76 -18.72 19.14 -1.38
C ALA A 76 -20.02 19.97 -1.35
N ARG A 77 -20.92 19.71 -0.41
CA ARG A 77 -22.14 20.53 -0.22
C ARG A 77 -21.87 21.96 0.23
N ALA A 78 -20.76 22.19 0.89
CA ALA A 78 -20.30 23.52 1.26
C ALA A 78 -19.58 24.26 0.10
N GLY A 79 -19.56 23.70 -1.11
CA GLY A 79 -18.85 24.24 -2.27
C GLY A 79 -17.33 24.06 -2.19
N GLN A 80 -16.87 23.22 -1.27
CA GLN A 80 -15.47 22.87 -1.11
C GLN A 80 -15.15 21.54 -1.80
N THR A 81 -13.86 21.21 -1.95
CA THR A 81 -13.44 19.93 -2.50
C THR A 81 -13.08 18.93 -1.39
N GLY A 82 -13.14 17.65 -1.70
CA GLY A 82 -12.79 16.56 -0.79
C GLY A 82 -11.70 15.68 -1.38
N LEU A 83 -10.70 15.32 -0.57
CA LEU A 83 -9.61 14.40 -0.96
C LEU A 83 -9.69 13.11 -0.15
N TYR A 84 -9.72 11.97 -0.84
CA TYR A 84 -9.63 10.65 -0.23
C TYR A 84 -8.25 10.05 -0.52
N LEU A 85 -7.40 9.95 0.50
CA LEU A 85 -6.09 9.32 0.40
C LEU A 85 -6.20 7.82 0.63
N VAL A 86 -5.76 7.04 -0.35
CA VAL A 86 -5.71 5.58 -0.29
C VAL A 86 -4.26 5.10 -0.29
N PRO A 87 -3.95 4.03 0.45
CA PRO A 87 -2.59 3.49 0.49
C PRO A 87 -2.20 2.71 -0.76
N LEU A 88 -3.17 2.19 -1.50
CA LEU A 88 -2.95 1.29 -2.64
C LEU A 88 -3.82 1.65 -3.83
N ARG A 89 -3.25 1.51 -5.05
CA ARG A 89 -3.95 1.75 -6.32
C ARG A 89 -5.27 0.95 -6.44
N ALA A 90 -5.27 -0.30 -5.98
CA ALA A 90 -6.46 -1.16 -6.04
C ALA A 90 -7.63 -0.64 -5.19
N LEU A 91 -7.32 -0.13 -3.99
CA LEU A 91 -8.33 0.51 -3.11
C LEU A 91 -8.89 1.80 -3.73
N GLY A 92 -8.07 2.54 -4.46
CA GLY A 92 -8.50 3.80 -5.08
C GLY A 92 -9.68 3.60 -6.02
N GLN A 93 -9.63 2.57 -6.88
CA GLN A 93 -10.74 2.26 -7.78
C GLN A 93 -12.00 1.85 -7.02
N GLU A 94 -11.87 0.96 -6.01
CA GLU A 94 -13.00 0.54 -5.16
C GLU A 94 -13.67 1.75 -4.49
N LYS A 95 -12.87 2.66 -3.93
CA LYS A 95 -13.39 3.87 -3.25
C LYS A 95 -14.01 4.87 -4.22
N ALA A 96 -13.45 5.02 -5.42
CA ALA A 96 -14.05 5.85 -6.46
C ALA A 96 -15.39 5.28 -6.94
N ASP A 97 -15.47 3.96 -7.15
CA ASP A 97 -16.69 3.27 -7.54
C ASP A 97 -17.77 3.37 -6.44
N GLU A 98 -17.39 3.18 -5.16
CA GLU A 98 -18.29 3.35 -4.02
C GLU A 98 -18.79 4.80 -3.88
N LEU A 99 -17.95 5.80 -4.13
CA LEU A 99 -18.33 7.21 -4.09
C LEU A 99 -19.20 7.63 -5.29
N SER A 100 -19.04 6.96 -6.43
CA SER A 100 -19.82 7.27 -7.64
C SER A 100 -21.34 7.09 -7.47
N ARG A 101 -21.78 6.28 -6.51
CA ARG A 101 -23.21 6.15 -6.15
C ARG A 101 -23.85 7.46 -5.70
N PHE A 102 -23.03 8.41 -5.19
CA PHE A 102 -23.49 9.74 -4.83
C PHE A 102 -23.51 10.73 -6.01
N ALA A 103 -23.23 10.28 -7.24
CA ALA A 103 -23.35 11.09 -8.45
C ALA A 103 -24.78 11.62 -8.66
N ALA A 104 -25.81 10.90 -8.16
CA ALA A 104 -27.19 11.36 -8.13
C ALA A 104 -27.39 12.69 -7.37
N LEU A 105 -26.45 13.06 -6.50
CA LEU A 105 -26.41 14.35 -5.80
C LEU A 105 -25.71 15.46 -6.61
N GLY A 106 -25.37 15.22 -7.88
CA GLY A 106 -24.68 16.14 -8.77
C GLY A 106 -23.15 16.22 -8.54
N LEU A 107 -22.57 15.28 -7.77
CA LEU A 107 -21.15 15.27 -7.43
C LEU A 107 -20.30 14.58 -8.48
N ARG A 108 -19.14 15.16 -8.76
CA ARG A 108 -18.13 14.64 -9.70
C ARG A 108 -16.96 14.07 -8.93
N VAL A 109 -16.82 12.76 -9.01
CA VAL A 109 -15.74 12.00 -8.38
C VAL A 109 -14.67 11.68 -9.42
N GLY A 110 -13.42 11.95 -9.10
CA GLY A 110 -12.28 11.60 -9.92
C GLY A 110 -11.33 10.65 -9.21
N LEU A 111 -10.51 9.96 -10.00
CA LEU A 111 -9.50 9.02 -9.53
C LEU A 111 -8.13 9.41 -10.10
N SER A 112 -7.14 9.56 -9.22
CA SER A 112 -5.73 9.80 -9.59
C SER A 112 -4.83 8.76 -8.91
N ILE A 113 -4.55 7.70 -9.66
CA ILE A 113 -3.70 6.58 -9.22
C ILE A 113 -2.81 6.14 -10.39
N GLY A 114 -1.60 5.61 -10.10
CA GLY A 114 -0.69 5.15 -11.16
C GLY A 114 -0.06 6.31 -11.95
N ASP A 115 0.27 6.07 -13.22
CA ASP A 115 1.17 6.94 -14.00
C ASP A 115 0.47 8.11 -14.70
N PHE A 116 -0.87 8.11 -14.73
CA PHE A 116 -1.65 9.17 -15.40
C PHE A 116 -1.99 10.28 -14.42
N ASP A 117 -1.43 11.46 -14.67
CA ASP A 117 -1.87 12.68 -14.02
C ASP A 117 -3.14 13.21 -14.71
N LEU A 118 -4.12 13.55 -13.89
CA LEU A 118 -5.29 14.27 -14.41
C LEU A 118 -4.85 15.67 -14.85
N PRO A 119 -5.15 16.10 -16.07
CA PRO A 119 -4.96 17.48 -16.49
C PRO A 119 -5.68 18.45 -15.54
N ASN A 120 -5.10 19.63 -15.29
CA ASN A 120 -5.64 20.60 -14.34
C ASN A 120 -7.08 21.02 -14.67
N ASP A 121 -7.44 21.15 -15.95
CA ASP A 121 -8.79 21.50 -16.40
C ASP A 121 -9.85 20.44 -16.04
N LYS A 122 -9.44 19.17 -15.98
CA LYS A 122 -10.30 18.07 -15.50
C LYS A 122 -10.37 18.05 -13.99
N LEU A 123 -9.22 18.25 -13.32
CA LEU A 123 -9.13 18.28 -11.87
C LEU A 123 -9.99 19.39 -11.26
N ASP A 124 -9.97 20.61 -11.84
CA ASP A 124 -10.72 21.77 -11.35
C ASP A 124 -12.24 21.56 -11.33
N ARG A 125 -12.74 20.63 -12.11
CA ARG A 125 -14.17 20.29 -12.17
C ARG A 125 -14.60 19.26 -11.12
N LEU A 126 -13.66 18.62 -10.44
CA LEU A 126 -13.97 17.58 -9.48
C LEU A 126 -14.37 18.17 -8.13
N ASP A 127 -15.37 17.54 -7.52
CA ASP A 127 -15.80 17.83 -6.16
C ASP A 127 -15.09 16.91 -5.16
N ILE A 128 -14.82 15.67 -5.56
CA ILE A 128 -14.09 14.68 -4.76
C ILE A 128 -12.99 14.04 -5.62
N LEU A 129 -11.78 13.94 -5.07
CA LEU A 129 -10.66 13.23 -5.67
C LEU A 129 -10.26 12.06 -4.78
N VAL A 130 -10.17 10.87 -5.36
CA VAL A 130 -9.53 9.69 -4.73
C VAL A 130 -8.12 9.57 -5.30
N ALA A 131 -7.11 9.59 -4.43
CA ALA A 131 -5.71 9.59 -4.86
C ALA A 131 -4.83 8.79 -3.89
N THR A 132 -3.67 8.31 -4.36
CA THR A 132 -2.62 7.85 -3.45
C THR A 132 -1.89 9.04 -2.82
N SER A 133 -1.16 8.79 -1.72
CA SER A 133 -0.39 9.83 -1.03
C SER A 133 0.65 10.48 -1.95
N GLU A 134 1.30 9.69 -2.82
CA GLU A 134 2.29 10.16 -3.79
C GLU A 134 1.66 11.10 -4.81
N LYS A 135 0.46 10.79 -5.30
CA LYS A 135 -0.26 11.67 -6.24
C LYS A 135 -0.71 12.97 -5.59
N ALA A 136 -1.16 12.91 -4.34
CA ALA A 136 -1.53 14.10 -3.57
C ALA A 136 -0.29 14.98 -3.27
N ASP A 137 0.85 14.37 -2.93
CA ASP A 137 2.11 15.09 -2.77
C ASP A 137 2.58 15.72 -4.08
N GLY A 138 2.43 15.03 -5.21
CA GLY A 138 2.70 15.59 -6.55
C GLY A 138 1.82 16.81 -6.87
N LEU A 139 0.55 16.81 -6.48
CA LEU A 139 -0.33 17.99 -6.63
C LEU A 139 0.13 19.16 -5.76
N LEU A 140 0.62 18.88 -4.54
CA LEU A 140 1.19 19.89 -3.65
C LEU A 140 2.48 20.48 -4.22
N ARG A 141 3.39 19.66 -4.73
CA ARG A 141 4.66 20.11 -5.35
C ARG A 141 4.41 21.03 -6.56
N ARG A 142 3.39 20.74 -7.36
CA ARG A 142 3.00 21.56 -8.53
C ARG A 142 2.12 22.76 -8.18
N GLY A 143 1.77 22.95 -6.92
CA GLY A 143 0.95 24.08 -6.47
C GLY A 143 -0.47 24.08 -7.03
N SER A 144 -1.11 22.91 -7.18
CA SER A 144 -2.45 22.81 -7.79
C SER A 144 -3.50 23.69 -7.12
N PRO A 145 -4.21 24.58 -7.87
CA PRO A 145 -5.26 25.45 -7.31
C PRO A 145 -6.47 24.69 -6.76
N TRP A 146 -6.70 23.47 -7.21
CA TRP A 146 -7.78 22.60 -6.70
C TRP A 146 -7.68 22.41 -5.19
N LEU A 147 -6.45 22.33 -4.65
CA LEU A 147 -6.18 22.18 -3.23
C LEU A 147 -6.57 23.42 -2.40
N ASP A 148 -6.69 24.58 -3.01
CA ASP A 148 -7.08 25.81 -2.30
C ASP A 148 -8.56 25.81 -1.89
N ARG A 149 -9.36 24.95 -2.51
CA ARG A 149 -10.78 24.75 -2.16
C ARG A 149 -11.00 23.56 -1.22
N LEU A 150 -9.92 22.88 -0.78
CA LEU A 150 -10.01 21.67 0.01
C LEU A 150 -10.66 21.95 1.38
N GLY A 151 -11.77 21.25 1.68
CA GLY A 151 -12.52 21.36 2.93
C GLY A 151 -12.46 20.12 3.81
N ALA A 152 -12.17 18.96 3.22
CA ALA A 152 -12.00 17.71 3.95
C ALA A 152 -10.94 16.82 3.30
N VAL A 153 -10.12 16.18 4.12
CA VAL A 153 -9.22 15.09 3.73
C VAL A 153 -9.52 13.84 4.54
N VAL A 154 -9.62 12.72 3.84
CA VAL A 154 -9.69 11.39 4.43
C VAL A 154 -8.34 10.72 4.26
N ALA A 155 -7.75 10.23 5.34
CA ALA A 155 -6.56 9.37 5.32
C ALA A 155 -6.98 7.95 5.69
N ASP A 156 -7.12 7.09 4.69
CA ASP A 156 -7.46 5.68 4.91
C ASP A 156 -6.21 4.89 5.29
N GLU A 157 -6.39 3.92 6.19
CA GLU A 157 -5.33 3.08 6.75
C GLU A 157 -4.12 3.90 7.27
N VAL A 158 -4.39 5.00 8.00
CA VAL A 158 -3.36 5.95 8.46
C VAL A 158 -2.26 5.30 9.32
N HIS A 159 -2.49 4.13 9.90
CA HIS A 159 -1.46 3.36 10.59
C HIS A 159 -0.30 2.94 9.67
N LEU A 160 -0.45 3.05 8.35
CA LEU A 160 0.64 2.86 7.38
C LEU A 160 1.71 3.96 7.42
N ILE A 161 1.60 4.97 8.27
CA ILE A 161 2.72 5.86 8.65
C ILE A 161 3.94 5.04 9.11
N ARG A 162 3.73 3.85 9.68
CA ARG A 162 4.80 2.89 10.04
C ARG A 162 5.44 2.16 8.85
N ASP A 163 4.87 2.24 7.66
CA ASP A 163 5.42 1.62 6.46
C ASP A 163 6.65 2.42 5.99
N PRO A 164 7.82 1.76 5.78
CA PRO A 164 9.06 2.47 5.44
C PRO A 164 9.01 3.18 4.10
N ASP A 165 8.20 2.70 3.15
CA ASP A 165 8.17 3.20 1.78
C ASP A 165 7.06 4.25 1.59
N ARG A 166 5.89 4.09 2.20
CA ARG A 166 4.69 4.95 2.02
C ARG A 166 4.41 5.87 3.18
N GLY A 167 4.80 5.46 4.38
CA GLY A 167 4.51 6.20 5.61
C GLY A 167 5.01 7.63 5.59
N PRO A 168 6.28 7.88 5.23
CA PRO A 168 6.82 9.23 5.15
C PRO A 168 6.03 10.16 4.23
N THR A 169 5.66 9.68 3.05
CA THR A 169 4.88 10.48 2.08
C THR A 169 3.48 10.77 2.61
N LEU A 170 2.79 9.81 3.22
CA LEU A 170 1.47 10.02 3.84
C LEU A 170 1.55 11.08 4.95
N GLU A 171 2.53 10.96 5.84
CA GLU A 171 2.74 11.85 6.99
C GLU A 171 3.02 13.28 6.54
N VAL A 172 3.98 13.46 5.61
CA VAL A 172 4.33 14.77 5.08
C VAL A 172 3.17 15.38 4.29
N THR A 173 2.48 14.60 3.47
CA THR A 173 1.31 15.07 2.70
C THR A 173 0.21 15.60 3.62
N LEU A 174 -0.14 14.88 4.69
CA LEU A 174 -1.12 15.34 5.68
C LEU A 174 -0.68 16.63 6.38
N THR A 175 0.59 16.72 6.77
CA THR A 175 1.16 17.92 7.40
C THR A 175 1.12 19.12 6.45
N ARG A 176 1.51 18.96 5.18
CA ARG A 176 1.44 20.00 4.14
C ARG A 176 0.01 20.49 3.90
N LEU A 177 -0.96 19.57 3.77
CA LEU A 177 -2.36 19.90 3.55
C LEU A 177 -2.93 20.70 4.74
N ARG A 178 -2.65 20.28 5.97
CA ARG A 178 -3.09 20.99 7.18
C ARG A 178 -2.47 22.38 7.30
N ARG A 179 -1.17 22.52 6.96
CA ARG A 179 -0.47 23.82 6.97
C ARG A 179 -1.02 24.76 5.89
N ARG A 180 -1.27 24.24 4.68
CA ARG A 180 -1.85 25.02 3.55
C ARG A 180 -3.29 25.46 3.81
N ARG A 181 -4.07 24.66 4.51
CA ARG A 181 -5.49 24.88 4.79
C ARG A 181 -5.78 24.83 6.28
N PRO A 182 -5.51 25.93 7.04
CA PRO A 182 -5.94 26.01 8.45
C PRO A 182 -7.44 25.77 8.58
N GLY A 183 -7.83 24.88 9.49
CA GLY A 183 -9.24 24.46 9.65
C GLY A 183 -9.70 23.35 8.71
N LEU A 184 -8.78 22.74 7.93
CA LEU A 184 -9.07 21.54 7.14
C LEU A 184 -9.60 20.42 8.03
N GLN A 185 -10.76 19.87 7.71
CA GLN A 185 -11.27 18.68 8.38
C GLN A 185 -10.46 17.45 7.98
N VAL A 186 -9.86 16.77 8.96
CA VAL A 186 -9.11 15.51 8.76
C VAL A 186 -9.93 14.35 9.33
N VAL A 187 -10.20 13.35 8.50
CA VAL A 187 -10.79 12.08 8.93
C VAL A 187 -9.78 10.97 8.70
N ALA A 188 -9.16 10.52 9.78
CA ALA A 188 -8.17 9.45 9.74
C ALA A 188 -8.80 8.12 10.14
N LEU A 189 -8.76 7.15 9.23
CA LEU A 189 -9.25 5.80 9.46
C LEU A 189 -8.07 4.86 9.72
N SER A 190 -8.18 4.05 10.77
CA SER A 190 -7.14 3.12 11.18
C SER A 190 -7.70 1.76 11.54
N ALA A 191 -6.88 0.71 11.42
CA ALA A 191 -7.05 -0.49 12.22
C ALA A 191 -6.87 -0.14 13.71
N THR A 192 -7.12 -1.10 14.61
CA THR A 192 -6.81 -0.94 16.02
C THR A 192 -5.29 -0.82 16.22
N VAL A 193 -4.85 0.25 16.87
CA VAL A 193 -3.44 0.57 17.14
C VAL A 193 -3.23 0.94 18.59
N GLY A 194 -2.02 0.72 19.13
CA GLY A 194 -1.71 0.90 20.55
C GLY A 194 -1.70 2.36 21.00
N ASN A 195 -1.35 3.28 20.11
CA ASN A 195 -1.21 4.72 20.37
C ASN A 195 -2.20 5.58 19.57
N ALA A 196 -3.46 5.16 19.50
CA ALA A 196 -4.48 5.90 18.75
C ALA A 196 -4.68 7.35 19.25
N HIS A 197 -4.57 7.60 20.56
CA HIS A 197 -4.67 8.95 21.12
C HIS A 197 -3.53 9.85 20.66
N GLU A 198 -2.29 9.35 20.62
CA GLU A 198 -1.12 10.10 20.14
C GLU A 198 -1.26 10.52 18.67
N LEU A 199 -1.77 9.60 17.83
CA LEU A 199 -2.07 9.90 16.42
C LEU A 199 -3.23 10.90 16.27
N ALA A 200 -4.24 10.81 17.13
CA ALA A 200 -5.36 11.75 17.15
C ALA A 200 -4.90 13.15 17.61
N ASP A 201 -4.08 13.23 18.65
CA ASP A 201 -3.51 14.47 19.15
C ASP A 201 -2.64 15.15 18.09
N TRP A 202 -1.79 14.39 17.39
CA TRP A 202 -1.03 14.92 16.23
C TRP A 202 -1.93 15.54 15.17
N LEU A 203 -3.07 14.91 14.86
CA LEU A 203 -4.01 15.39 13.84
C LEU A 203 -5.01 16.43 14.33
N ASP A 204 -4.97 16.81 15.61
CA ASP A 204 -6.00 17.64 16.27
C ASP A 204 -7.40 17.08 16.02
N ALA A 205 -7.57 15.79 16.25
CA ALA A 205 -8.77 15.03 15.94
C ALA A 205 -9.38 14.38 17.17
N GLU A 206 -10.71 14.26 17.19
CA GLU A 206 -11.43 13.51 18.21
C GLU A 206 -11.13 12.00 18.05
N CYS A 207 -10.57 11.37 19.09
CA CYS A 207 -10.20 9.97 19.08
C CYS A 207 -11.41 9.08 19.39
N ILE A 208 -11.78 8.23 18.45
CA ILE A 208 -12.84 7.22 18.60
C ILE A 208 -12.24 5.85 18.39
N GLN A 209 -12.24 5.04 19.45
CA GLN A 209 -11.77 3.66 19.43
C GLN A 209 -12.93 2.71 19.66
N SER A 210 -12.95 1.61 18.90
CA SER A 210 -13.95 0.56 19.06
C SER A 210 -13.40 -0.79 18.64
N GLU A 211 -13.76 -1.83 19.34
CA GLU A 211 -13.48 -3.22 18.97
C GLU A 211 -14.68 -3.88 18.27
N PHE A 212 -15.70 -3.09 17.95
CA PHE A 212 -16.91 -3.59 17.32
C PHE A 212 -16.64 -4.23 15.95
N ARG A 213 -17.24 -5.39 15.76
CA ARG A 213 -17.32 -6.09 14.47
C ARG A 213 -18.75 -6.53 14.17
N PRO A 214 -19.24 -6.33 12.93
CA PRO A 214 -20.59 -6.77 12.56
C PRO A 214 -20.74 -8.31 12.58
N VAL A 215 -19.65 -9.02 12.35
CA VAL A 215 -19.58 -10.49 12.47
C VAL A 215 -18.52 -10.80 13.54
N PRO A 216 -18.89 -11.43 14.66
CA PRO A 216 -17.95 -11.87 15.68
C PRO A 216 -16.85 -12.74 15.07
N LEU A 217 -15.61 -12.53 15.51
CA LEU A 217 -14.44 -13.27 15.03
C LEU A 217 -13.91 -14.17 16.14
N ARG A 218 -13.79 -15.45 15.83
CA ARG A 218 -13.12 -16.43 16.68
C ARG A 218 -11.71 -16.64 16.17
N TRP A 219 -10.76 -16.42 17.05
CA TRP A 219 -9.33 -16.60 16.80
C TRP A 219 -8.89 -17.93 17.35
N GLY A 220 -8.15 -18.72 16.58
CA GLY A 220 -7.66 -20.02 17.02
C GLY A 220 -6.36 -20.42 16.37
N VAL A 221 -5.71 -21.40 16.98
CA VAL A 221 -4.50 -22.05 16.46
C VAL A 221 -4.83 -23.53 16.20
N TYR A 222 -4.50 -23.99 15.00
CA TYR A 222 -4.61 -25.40 14.65
C TYR A 222 -3.29 -26.11 14.95
N HIS A 223 -3.38 -27.19 15.73
CA HIS A 223 -2.28 -28.08 15.99
C HIS A 223 -2.81 -29.53 16.14
N GLU A 224 -2.13 -30.51 15.57
CA GLU A 224 -2.41 -31.95 15.70
C GLU A 224 -3.93 -32.34 15.58
N GLY A 225 -4.62 -31.83 14.57
CA GLY A 225 -6.01 -32.24 14.31
C GLY A 225 -7.07 -31.49 15.10
N ARG A 226 -6.71 -30.50 15.88
CA ARG A 226 -7.62 -29.67 16.68
C ARG A 226 -7.36 -28.18 16.47
N ILE A 227 -8.40 -27.37 16.63
CA ILE A 227 -8.27 -25.91 16.76
C ILE A 227 -8.49 -25.58 18.24
N LEU A 228 -7.54 -24.89 18.85
CA LEU A 228 -7.66 -24.25 20.14
C LEU A 228 -7.97 -22.78 19.94
N PHE A 229 -9.16 -22.35 20.39
CA PHE A 229 -9.58 -20.96 20.29
C PHE A 229 -9.13 -20.12 21.50
N THR A 230 -9.05 -18.81 21.34
CA THR A 230 -8.68 -17.87 22.42
C THR A 230 -9.67 -17.89 23.60
N ASP A 231 -10.91 -18.33 23.40
CA ASP A 231 -11.90 -18.57 24.45
C ASP A 231 -11.70 -19.93 25.17
N LEU A 232 -10.55 -20.59 24.95
CA LEU A 232 -10.16 -21.90 25.46
C LEU A 232 -11.04 -23.07 24.99
N THR A 233 -12.00 -22.83 24.10
CA THR A 233 -12.76 -23.92 23.50
C THR A 233 -11.92 -24.66 22.47
N ARG A 234 -12.18 -25.96 22.32
CA ARG A 234 -11.46 -26.82 21.38
C ARG A 234 -12.41 -27.42 20.37
N ARG A 235 -11.95 -27.51 19.13
CA ARG A 235 -12.69 -28.16 18.05
C ARG A 235 -11.79 -29.17 17.35
N SER A 236 -12.12 -30.45 17.49
CA SER A 236 -11.45 -31.52 16.75
C SER A 236 -11.96 -31.55 15.31
N LEU A 237 -11.06 -31.80 14.37
CA LEU A 237 -11.35 -31.96 12.96
C LEU A 237 -11.13 -33.42 12.56
N GLU A 238 -12.18 -34.06 12.07
CA GLU A 238 -12.15 -35.43 11.57
C GLU A 238 -12.39 -35.46 10.04
N PRO A 239 -11.83 -36.39 9.29
CA PRO A 239 -10.83 -37.41 9.67
C PRO A 239 -9.42 -36.81 9.81
N PRO A 240 -8.44 -37.58 10.37
CA PRO A 240 -7.04 -37.18 10.43
C PRO A 240 -6.45 -36.92 9.03
N GLY A 241 -5.51 -35.93 8.90
CA GLY A 241 -4.88 -35.58 7.64
C GLY A 241 -4.14 -34.26 7.67
N GLU A 242 -3.66 -33.83 6.53
CA GLU A 242 -2.96 -32.56 6.31
C GLU A 242 -3.79 -31.35 6.78
N PRO A 243 -3.18 -30.35 7.46
CA PRO A 243 -3.89 -29.21 8.04
C PRO A 243 -4.73 -28.42 7.05
N LEU A 244 -4.15 -27.98 5.93
CA LEU A 244 -4.82 -27.10 4.97
C LEU A 244 -6.02 -27.76 4.28
N PRO A 245 -5.94 -29.00 3.74
CA PRO A 245 -7.10 -29.67 3.16
C PRO A 245 -8.23 -29.86 4.18
N ARG A 246 -7.92 -30.15 5.44
CA ARG A 246 -8.94 -30.33 6.51
C ARG A 246 -9.65 -29.05 6.85
N LEU A 247 -8.90 -27.99 7.13
CA LEU A 247 -9.45 -26.67 7.45
C LEU A 247 -10.28 -26.11 6.28
N THR A 248 -9.84 -26.34 5.03
CA THR A 248 -10.56 -25.94 3.84
C THR A 248 -11.83 -26.79 3.63
N ARG A 249 -11.75 -28.11 3.79
CA ARG A 249 -12.88 -29.02 3.68
C ARG A 249 -14.01 -28.64 4.63
N THR A 250 -13.72 -28.55 5.93
CA THR A 250 -14.74 -28.31 6.96
C THR A 250 -15.48 -26.99 6.76
N VAL A 251 -14.81 -25.92 6.33
CA VAL A 251 -15.51 -24.65 6.09
C VAL A 251 -16.37 -24.68 4.82
N ILE A 252 -15.98 -25.43 3.79
CA ILE A 252 -16.80 -25.59 2.57
C ILE A 252 -18.02 -26.46 2.86
N GLU A 253 -17.87 -27.55 3.60
CA GLU A 253 -18.99 -28.41 4.06
C GLU A 253 -20.00 -27.61 4.89
N GLU A 254 -19.57 -26.63 5.66
CA GLU A 254 -20.41 -25.67 6.37
C GLU A 254 -21.02 -24.58 5.49
N GLY A 255 -20.85 -24.64 4.16
CA GLY A 255 -21.36 -23.65 3.20
C GLY A 255 -20.55 -22.35 3.14
N GLY A 256 -19.35 -22.32 3.75
CA GLY A 256 -18.46 -21.18 3.78
C GLY A 256 -17.47 -21.10 2.61
N GLN A 257 -16.60 -20.10 2.69
CA GLN A 257 -15.44 -19.94 1.82
C GLN A 257 -14.17 -19.87 2.66
N ALA A 258 -13.05 -20.38 2.12
CA ALA A 258 -11.74 -20.33 2.73
C ALA A 258 -10.87 -19.27 2.05
N LEU A 259 -10.18 -18.43 2.85
CA LEU A 259 -9.10 -17.57 2.39
C LEU A 259 -7.81 -18.01 3.10
N VAL A 260 -6.83 -18.46 2.31
CA VAL A 260 -5.57 -19.01 2.82
C VAL A 260 -4.45 -18.01 2.55
N PHE A 261 -3.74 -17.58 3.58
CA PHE A 261 -2.56 -16.74 3.46
C PHE A 261 -1.27 -17.55 3.53
N VAL A 262 -0.38 -17.28 2.56
CA VAL A 262 0.97 -17.86 2.45
C VAL A 262 2.00 -16.77 2.15
N ASN A 263 3.27 -17.00 2.51
CA ASN A 263 4.29 -15.95 2.51
C ASN A 263 4.94 -15.65 1.14
N THR A 264 4.79 -16.53 0.13
CA THR A 264 5.40 -16.31 -1.19
C THR A 264 4.42 -16.51 -2.34
N ARG A 265 4.70 -15.86 -3.48
CA ARG A 265 3.92 -16.01 -4.73
C ARG A 265 3.88 -17.47 -5.18
N LYS A 266 5.05 -18.12 -5.24
CA LYS A 266 5.17 -19.54 -5.61
C LYS A 266 4.36 -20.45 -4.67
N ALA A 267 4.39 -20.17 -3.37
CA ALA A 267 3.60 -20.92 -2.41
C ALA A 267 2.09 -20.76 -2.64
N SER A 268 1.62 -19.56 -3.06
CA SER A 268 0.19 -19.35 -3.34
C SER A 268 -0.30 -20.21 -4.49
N GLU A 269 0.50 -20.39 -5.54
CA GLU A 269 0.19 -21.25 -6.67
C GLU A 269 0.23 -22.74 -6.30
N GLN A 270 1.31 -23.17 -5.62
CA GLN A 270 1.48 -24.57 -5.20
C GLN A 270 0.40 -25.03 -4.23
N VAL A 271 0.05 -24.19 -3.25
CA VAL A 271 -0.99 -24.51 -2.28
C VAL A 271 -2.37 -24.53 -2.94
N ALA A 272 -2.67 -23.60 -3.87
CA ALA A 272 -3.91 -23.64 -4.63
C ALA A 272 -4.02 -24.93 -5.44
N GLN A 273 -2.94 -25.36 -6.11
CA GLN A 273 -2.90 -26.61 -6.85
C GLN A 273 -3.09 -27.83 -5.96
N ALA A 274 -2.45 -27.87 -4.79
CA ALA A 274 -2.59 -28.97 -3.84
C ALA A 274 -3.99 -29.08 -3.23
N LEU A 275 -4.67 -27.95 -3.03
CA LEU A 275 -6.05 -27.90 -2.48
C LEU A 275 -7.13 -28.18 -3.53
N ALA A 276 -6.83 -28.00 -4.83
CA ALA A 276 -7.81 -28.08 -5.90
C ALA A 276 -8.61 -29.40 -5.94
N PRO A 277 -8.02 -30.60 -5.76
CA PRO A 277 -8.79 -31.85 -5.71
C PRO A 277 -9.78 -31.88 -4.54
N THR A 278 -9.36 -31.37 -3.37
CA THR A 278 -10.22 -31.30 -2.17
C THR A 278 -11.41 -30.37 -2.40
N VAL A 279 -11.18 -29.19 -2.95
CA VAL A 279 -12.22 -28.20 -3.23
C VAL A 279 -13.20 -28.75 -4.26
N ARG A 280 -12.69 -29.27 -5.39
CA ARG A 280 -13.51 -29.83 -6.47
C ARG A 280 -14.46 -30.92 -6.00
N ALA A 281 -14.00 -31.81 -5.12
CA ALA A 281 -14.80 -32.93 -4.60
C ALA A 281 -16.01 -32.47 -3.76
N LEU A 282 -16.02 -31.22 -3.29
CA LEU A 282 -17.07 -30.66 -2.43
C LEU A 282 -18.06 -29.76 -3.20
N LEU A 283 -17.80 -29.50 -4.48
CA LEU A 283 -18.64 -28.62 -5.29
C LEU A 283 -19.82 -29.37 -5.91
N SER A 284 -20.98 -28.74 -5.85
CA SER A 284 -22.15 -29.18 -6.61
C SER A 284 -21.95 -28.98 -8.13
N PRO A 285 -22.74 -29.69 -8.98
CA PRO A 285 -22.69 -29.49 -10.43
C PRO A 285 -22.92 -28.03 -10.87
N ASP A 286 -23.75 -27.27 -10.16
CA ASP A 286 -24.04 -25.88 -10.46
C ASP A 286 -22.84 -24.98 -10.12
N GLU A 287 -22.19 -25.22 -8.99
CA GLU A 287 -20.99 -24.52 -8.58
C GLU A 287 -19.81 -24.81 -9.52
N LEU A 288 -19.65 -26.04 -9.99
CA LEU A 288 -18.67 -26.39 -11.02
C LEU A 288 -18.91 -25.65 -12.34
N ARG A 289 -20.19 -25.52 -12.76
CA ARG A 289 -20.55 -24.73 -13.95
C ARG A 289 -20.25 -23.24 -13.77
N ALA A 290 -20.50 -22.69 -12.59
CA ALA A 290 -20.20 -21.30 -12.27
C ALA A 290 -18.67 -21.04 -12.26
N ALA A 291 -17.91 -21.92 -11.66
CA ALA A 291 -16.45 -21.88 -11.62
C ALA A 291 -15.83 -21.98 -13.03
N ALA A 292 -16.35 -22.87 -13.87
CA ALA A 292 -15.90 -23.01 -15.27
C ALA A 292 -16.22 -21.79 -16.14
N ARG A 293 -17.25 -21.00 -15.83
CA ARG A 293 -17.49 -19.70 -16.49
C ARG A 293 -16.38 -18.71 -16.20
N THR A 294 -15.92 -18.63 -14.94
CA THR A 294 -14.82 -17.76 -14.54
C THR A 294 -13.51 -18.09 -15.27
N ALA A 295 -13.24 -19.36 -15.54
CA ALA A 295 -12.08 -19.77 -16.33
C ALA A 295 -12.12 -19.21 -17.78
N ARG A 296 -13.30 -19.18 -18.38
CA ARG A 296 -13.47 -18.58 -19.72
C ARG A 296 -13.35 -17.06 -19.70
N GLU A 297 -13.84 -16.42 -18.64
CA GLU A 297 -13.70 -14.97 -18.44
C GLU A 297 -12.22 -14.57 -18.34
N ILE A 298 -11.39 -15.31 -17.60
CA ILE A 298 -9.94 -15.03 -17.48
C ILE A 298 -9.25 -15.11 -18.83
N VAL A 299 -9.49 -16.16 -19.59
CA VAL A 299 -8.89 -16.33 -20.91
C VAL A 299 -9.33 -15.21 -21.88
N ALA A 300 -10.58 -14.76 -21.78
CA ALA A 300 -11.10 -13.69 -22.63
C ALA A 300 -10.59 -12.29 -22.24
N THR A 301 -10.18 -12.08 -20.99
CA THR A 301 -9.70 -10.77 -20.48
C THR A 301 -8.18 -10.64 -20.49
N SER A 302 -7.44 -11.72 -20.67
CA SER A 302 -5.99 -11.69 -20.77
C SER A 302 -5.57 -11.25 -22.18
N GLU A 303 -4.98 -10.05 -22.27
CA GLU A 303 -4.45 -9.52 -23.55
C GLU A 303 -3.25 -10.32 -24.06
N GLU A 304 -2.51 -10.98 -23.16
CA GLU A 304 -1.38 -11.87 -23.45
C GLU A 304 -1.56 -13.18 -22.67
N GLU A 305 -1.13 -14.30 -23.27
CA GLU A 305 -1.08 -15.61 -22.58
C GLU A 305 0.03 -15.63 -21.52
N THR A 306 -0.28 -15.07 -20.33
CA THR A 306 0.65 -15.16 -19.20
C THR A 306 0.64 -16.57 -18.60
N GLU A 307 1.77 -16.99 -18.00
CA GLU A 307 1.82 -18.25 -17.26
C GLU A 307 0.81 -18.25 -16.08
N GLY A 308 0.60 -17.07 -15.46
CA GLY A 308 -0.39 -16.87 -14.42
C GLY A 308 -1.83 -17.13 -14.89
N ALA A 309 -2.21 -16.56 -16.06
CA ALA A 309 -3.53 -16.80 -16.65
C ALA A 309 -3.75 -18.27 -16.98
N ARG A 310 -2.73 -18.96 -17.54
CA ARG A 310 -2.80 -20.39 -17.85
C ARG A 310 -3.04 -21.22 -16.59
N ARG A 311 -2.27 -21.01 -15.53
CA ARG A 311 -2.45 -21.70 -14.24
C ARG A 311 -3.78 -21.40 -13.58
N LEU A 312 -4.27 -20.16 -13.65
CA LEU A 312 -5.60 -19.81 -13.19
C LEU A 312 -6.69 -20.53 -13.98
N ALA A 313 -6.58 -20.59 -15.30
CA ALA A 313 -7.54 -21.29 -16.16
C ALA A 313 -7.66 -22.78 -15.82
N GLU A 314 -6.60 -23.43 -15.33
CA GLU A 314 -6.61 -24.81 -14.84
C GLU A 314 -7.28 -24.96 -13.47
N LEU A 315 -7.10 -24.00 -12.56
CA LEU A 315 -7.56 -24.05 -11.18
C LEU A 315 -9.03 -23.58 -11.02
N LEU A 316 -9.41 -22.56 -11.75
CA LEU A 316 -10.74 -21.93 -11.64
C LEU A 316 -11.89 -22.93 -11.83
N PRO A 317 -11.88 -23.89 -12.79
CA PRO A 317 -12.95 -24.89 -12.91
C PRO A 317 -13.09 -25.80 -11.69
N MET A 318 -12.06 -25.87 -10.84
CA MET A 318 -12.08 -26.62 -9.59
C MET A 318 -12.58 -25.80 -8.38
N GLY A 319 -13.02 -24.53 -8.61
CA GLY A 319 -13.58 -23.66 -7.57
C GLY A 319 -12.54 -23.02 -6.65
N ILE A 320 -11.28 -22.99 -7.06
CA ILE A 320 -10.16 -22.40 -6.33
C ILE A 320 -9.32 -21.50 -7.24
N ALA A 321 -8.70 -20.49 -6.66
CA ALA A 321 -7.73 -19.63 -7.34
C ALA A 321 -6.59 -19.26 -6.41
N PHE A 322 -5.52 -18.70 -6.98
CA PHE A 322 -4.50 -17.97 -6.25
C PHE A 322 -4.59 -16.47 -6.55
N HIS A 323 -4.07 -15.66 -5.63
CA HIS A 323 -4.00 -14.20 -5.77
C HIS A 323 -2.66 -13.69 -5.24
N ASN A 324 -1.85 -13.15 -6.12
CA ASN A 324 -0.55 -12.58 -5.78
C ASN A 324 -0.19 -11.46 -6.76
N ALA A 325 0.95 -10.80 -6.54
CA ALA A 325 1.38 -9.64 -7.33
C ALA A 325 1.84 -9.99 -8.76
N SER A 326 2.02 -11.28 -9.11
CA SER A 326 2.39 -11.68 -10.48
C SER A 326 1.21 -11.62 -11.45
N LEU A 327 -0.02 -11.58 -10.95
CA LEU A 327 -1.22 -11.45 -11.78
C LEU A 327 -1.38 -10.03 -12.32
N THR A 328 -1.86 -9.93 -13.54
CA THR A 328 -2.25 -8.65 -14.15
C THR A 328 -3.47 -8.05 -13.46
N ASN A 329 -3.73 -6.76 -13.66
CA ASN A 329 -4.92 -6.11 -13.09
C ASN A 329 -6.25 -6.74 -13.54
N PRO A 330 -6.47 -7.07 -14.82
CA PRO A 330 -7.67 -7.77 -15.26
C PRO A 330 -7.83 -9.14 -14.60
N GLU A 331 -6.76 -9.94 -14.51
CA GLU A 331 -6.78 -11.25 -13.87
C GLU A 331 -7.18 -11.16 -12.38
N ARG A 332 -6.54 -10.21 -11.64
CA ARG A 332 -6.88 -9.96 -10.23
C ARG A 332 -8.36 -9.63 -10.05
N ARG A 333 -8.89 -8.68 -10.84
CA ARG A 333 -10.31 -8.27 -10.77
C ARG A 333 -11.25 -9.44 -11.04
N THR A 334 -10.96 -10.28 -12.02
CA THR A 334 -11.79 -11.47 -12.34
C THR A 334 -11.82 -12.46 -11.18
N VAL A 335 -10.65 -12.75 -10.58
CA VAL A 335 -10.56 -13.64 -9.40
C VAL A 335 -11.31 -13.04 -8.20
N GLU A 336 -11.13 -11.76 -7.93
CA GLU A 336 -11.78 -11.04 -6.83
C GLU A 336 -13.31 -11.01 -6.97
N ALA A 337 -13.81 -10.70 -8.17
CA ALA A 337 -15.24 -10.73 -8.48
C ALA A 337 -15.81 -12.14 -8.29
N ALA A 338 -15.13 -13.15 -8.82
CA ALA A 338 -15.55 -14.54 -8.70
C ALA A 338 -15.60 -15.03 -7.24
N PHE A 339 -14.64 -14.62 -6.41
CA PHE A 339 -14.64 -14.96 -4.99
C PHE A 339 -15.74 -14.21 -4.24
N ARG A 340 -15.93 -12.92 -4.50
CA ARG A 340 -17.00 -12.10 -3.90
C ARG A 340 -18.40 -12.63 -4.26
N GLU A 341 -18.59 -13.06 -5.49
CA GLU A 341 -19.83 -13.68 -5.99
C GLU A 341 -20.00 -15.16 -5.57
N ARG A 342 -19.08 -15.70 -4.78
CA ARG A 342 -19.10 -17.09 -4.27
C ARG A 342 -18.97 -18.15 -5.36
N ARG A 343 -18.53 -17.79 -6.57
CA ARG A 343 -18.22 -18.74 -7.65
C ARG A 343 -16.95 -19.57 -7.32
N LEU A 344 -16.09 -19.05 -6.44
CA LEU A 344 -14.93 -19.74 -5.88
C LEU A 344 -15.17 -20.05 -4.40
N LYS A 345 -14.76 -21.23 -3.95
CA LYS A 345 -14.87 -21.67 -2.55
C LYS A 345 -13.58 -21.47 -1.75
N ALA A 346 -12.45 -21.43 -2.43
CA ALA A 346 -11.17 -21.18 -1.81
C ALA A 346 -10.34 -20.18 -2.62
N LEU A 347 -9.60 -19.35 -1.91
CA LEU A 347 -8.64 -18.42 -2.48
C LEU A 347 -7.34 -18.50 -1.68
N VAL A 348 -6.20 -18.68 -2.36
CA VAL A 348 -4.87 -18.70 -1.74
C VAL A 348 -4.15 -17.41 -2.11
N ALA A 349 -3.73 -16.62 -1.11
CA ALA A 349 -3.20 -15.29 -1.35
C ALA A 349 -1.92 -15.01 -0.57
N THR A 350 -1.14 -14.04 -1.06
CA THR A 350 -0.05 -13.41 -0.32
C THR A 350 -0.58 -12.30 0.60
N PRO A 351 0.15 -11.88 1.65
CA PRO A 351 -0.30 -10.85 2.61
C PRO A 351 -0.69 -9.51 1.97
N THR A 352 -0.19 -9.19 0.78
CA THR A 352 -0.56 -7.98 0.02
C THR A 352 -2.07 -7.85 -0.23
N LEU A 353 -2.80 -8.97 -0.30
CA LEU A 353 -4.28 -8.98 -0.38
C LEU A 353 -4.92 -8.42 0.90
N ALA A 354 -4.32 -8.69 2.06
CA ALA A 354 -4.90 -8.27 3.35
C ALA A 354 -4.94 -6.75 3.51
N ALA A 355 -3.96 -6.03 2.97
CA ALA A 355 -3.83 -4.58 3.10
C ALA A 355 -4.70 -3.78 2.12
N GLY A 356 -5.23 -4.40 1.04
CA GLY A 356 -5.74 -3.60 -0.07
C GLY A 356 -7.11 -3.94 -0.63
N ILE A 357 -7.74 -5.06 -0.30
CA ILE A 357 -8.95 -5.51 -1.00
C ILE A 357 -9.96 -6.08 -0.01
N ASN A 358 -11.23 -5.69 -0.17
CA ASN A 358 -12.30 -6.19 0.68
C ASN A 358 -12.82 -7.54 0.17
N LEU A 359 -12.14 -8.63 0.53
CA LEU A 359 -12.54 -10.01 0.23
C LEU A 359 -12.70 -10.80 1.53
N PRO A 360 -13.85 -10.70 2.20
CA PRO A 360 -14.09 -11.47 3.41
C PRO A 360 -14.41 -12.92 3.08
N ALA A 361 -13.95 -13.83 3.95
CA ALA A 361 -14.25 -15.26 3.89
C ALA A 361 -14.83 -15.73 5.23
N ARG A 362 -15.59 -16.85 5.26
CA ARG A 362 -16.03 -17.40 6.55
C ARG A 362 -14.85 -17.82 7.42
N ARG A 363 -13.85 -18.47 6.81
CA ARG A 363 -12.61 -18.83 7.51
C ARG A 363 -11.39 -18.29 6.80
N VAL A 364 -10.54 -17.63 7.57
CA VAL A 364 -9.18 -17.26 7.18
C VAL A 364 -8.21 -18.26 7.78
N ILE A 365 -7.26 -18.73 6.98
CA ILE A 365 -6.23 -19.67 7.41
C ILE A 365 -4.88 -19.01 7.13
N VAL A 366 -4.10 -18.76 8.17
CA VAL A 366 -2.72 -18.25 8.05
C VAL A 366 -1.78 -19.44 8.18
N ARG A 367 -1.17 -19.83 7.05
CA ARG A 367 -0.22 -20.96 7.03
C ARG A 367 1.16 -20.57 7.53
N ASP A 368 1.64 -19.40 7.12
CA ASP A 368 2.99 -18.93 7.39
C ASP A 368 2.94 -17.65 8.23
N THR A 369 3.69 -17.65 9.33
CA THR A 369 3.81 -16.50 10.25
C THR A 369 5.19 -15.85 10.16
N THR A 370 6.03 -16.31 9.24
CA THR A 370 7.36 -15.75 8.94
C THR A 370 7.47 -15.48 7.44
N ARG A 371 8.27 -14.48 7.07
CA ARG A 371 8.66 -14.21 5.69
C ARG A 371 10.14 -13.92 5.58
N TYR A 372 10.72 -14.17 4.43
CA TYR A 372 12.07 -13.71 4.14
C TYR A 372 12.08 -12.19 4.02
N GLU A 373 12.94 -11.54 4.77
CA GLU A 373 13.12 -10.10 4.74
C GLU A 373 14.45 -9.79 4.08
N ASP A 374 14.39 -9.28 2.87
CA ASP A 374 15.56 -9.05 2.01
C ASP A 374 16.57 -8.11 2.67
N ARG A 375 16.10 -7.07 3.39
CA ARG A 375 16.98 -6.12 4.11
C ARG A 375 17.78 -6.77 5.24
N LEU A 376 17.25 -7.85 5.85
CA LEU A 376 17.88 -8.57 6.94
C LEU A 376 18.59 -9.85 6.46
N GLY A 377 18.36 -10.29 5.24
CA GLY A 377 18.90 -11.52 4.67
C GLY A 377 18.44 -12.79 5.41
N MET A 378 17.33 -12.72 6.15
CA MET A 378 16.86 -13.83 6.99
C MET A 378 15.33 -13.90 7.08
N GLN A 379 14.84 -15.03 7.60
CA GLN A 379 13.44 -15.20 7.96
C GLN A 379 13.10 -14.33 9.17
N ALA A 380 12.12 -13.44 9.02
CA ALA A 380 11.60 -12.59 10.08
C ALA A 380 10.12 -12.89 10.37
N PRO A 381 9.67 -12.76 11.63
CA PRO A 381 8.26 -12.86 11.96
C PRO A 381 7.44 -11.80 11.22
N ILE A 382 6.26 -12.18 10.72
CA ILE A 382 5.30 -11.21 10.18
C ILE A 382 4.77 -10.37 11.35
N PRO A 383 4.69 -9.02 11.22
CA PRO A 383 4.19 -8.14 12.27
C PRO A 383 2.78 -8.53 12.76
N VAL A 384 2.53 -8.32 14.06
CA VAL A 384 1.24 -8.67 14.69
C VAL A 384 0.08 -7.99 13.98
N LEU A 385 0.20 -6.72 13.67
CA LEU A 385 -0.86 -5.96 12.97
C LEU A 385 -1.17 -6.57 11.61
N GLU A 386 -0.18 -7.03 10.85
CA GLU A 386 -0.38 -7.64 9.54
C GLU A 386 -1.10 -8.99 9.66
N ILE A 387 -0.73 -9.84 10.64
CA ILE A 387 -1.46 -11.06 10.97
C ILE A 387 -2.91 -10.73 11.37
N GLN A 388 -3.11 -9.72 12.21
CA GLN A 388 -4.45 -9.30 12.63
C GLN A 388 -5.29 -8.76 11.45
N GLN A 389 -4.69 -8.06 10.49
CA GLN A 389 -5.36 -7.62 9.27
C GLN A 389 -5.77 -8.80 8.39
N MET A 390 -4.90 -9.80 8.20
CA MET A 390 -5.24 -11.04 7.50
C MET A 390 -6.41 -11.73 8.18
N CYS A 391 -6.32 -11.97 9.48
CA CYS A 391 -7.36 -12.59 10.29
C CYS A 391 -8.67 -11.76 10.29
N GLY A 392 -8.54 -10.44 10.22
CA GLY A 392 -9.65 -9.50 10.13
C GLY A 392 -10.55 -9.69 8.91
N ARG A 393 -10.10 -10.42 7.91
CA ARG A 393 -10.89 -10.80 6.72
C ARG A 393 -11.88 -11.95 7.00
N ALA A 394 -11.86 -12.55 8.20
CA ALA A 394 -12.80 -13.61 8.54
C ALA A 394 -14.16 -13.05 8.98
N GLY A 395 -15.24 -13.66 8.48
CA GLY A 395 -16.63 -13.28 8.71
C GLY A 395 -17.19 -12.34 7.63
N ARG A 396 -18.16 -12.86 6.85
CA ARG A 396 -18.84 -12.10 5.79
C ARG A 396 -20.11 -11.47 6.35
N PRO A 397 -20.23 -10.12 6.40
CA PRO A 397 -21.48 -9.48 6.75
C PRO A 397 -22.65 -10.01 5.88
N ARG A 398 -23.82 -10.17 6.46
CA ARG A 398 -25.05 -10.71 5.84
C ARG A 398 -25.05 -12.22 5.51
N TYR A 399 -23.92 -12.93 5.64
CA TYR A 399 -23.82 -14.37 5.32
C TYR A 399 -23.43 -15.23 6.51
N ASP A 400 -22.51 -14.73 7.32
CA ASP A 400 -21.92 -15.50 8.42
C ASP A 400 -22.36 -14.94 9.78
N THR A 401 -22.72 -15.82 10.69
CA THR A 401 -23.00 -15.47 12.09
C THR A 401 -21.72 -15.34 12.91
N VAL A 402 -20.63 -16.00 12.45
CA VAL A 402 -19.32 -16.00 13.07
C VAL A 402 -18.25 -16.19 12.00
N GLY A 403 -17.16 -15.44 12.09
CA GLY A 403 -15.94 -15.65 11.30
C GLY A 403 -14.92 -16.44 12.11
N GLU A 404 -14.06 -17.21 11.45
CA GLU A 404 -12.98 -17.96 12.09
C GLU A 404 -11.65 -17.59 11.46
N ALA A 405 -10.66 -17.22 12.29
CA ALA A 405 -9.28 -17.01 11.88
C ALA A 405 -8.40 -18.08 12.55
N VAL A 406 -7.66 -18.83 11.75
CA VAL A 406 -6.90 -19.98 12.23
C VAL A 406 -5.44 -19.88 11.75
N LEU A 407 -4.49 -19.84 12.70
CA LEU A 407 -3.07 -19.98 12.44
C LEU A 407 -2.69 -21.46 12.52
N ILE A 408 -1.79 -21.93 11.66
CA ILE A 408 -1.31 -23.32 11.68
C ILE A 408 0.00 -23.38 12.44
N ALA A 409 -0.01 -24.05 13.59
CA ALA A 409 1.19 -24.38 14.36
C ALA A 409 1.68 -25.80 14.01
N ARG A 410 3.00 -25.97 13.98
CA ARG A 410 3.67 -27.24 13.71
C ARG A 410 4.12 -27.95 14.99
N THR A 411 4.33 -27.17 16.06
CA THR A 411 4.76 -27.66 17.37
C THR A 411 3.90 -27.06 18.48
N PRO A 412 3.88 -27.68 19.68
CA PRO A 412 3.18 -27.12 20.85
C PRO A 412 3.70 -25.72 21.22
N GLU A 413 5.01 -25.47 21.09
CA GLU A 413 5.62 -24.17 21.40
C GLU A 413 5.16 -23.10 20.40
N GLU A 414 4.92 -23.45 19.13
CA GLU A 414 4.30 -22.56 18.16
C GLU A 414 2.84 -22.28 18.50
N GLU A 415 2.08 -23.30 18.96
CA GLU A 415 0.69 -23.12 19.39
C GLU A 415 0.60 -22.08 20.51
N GLU A 416 1.42 -22.19 21.57
CA GLU A 416 1.47 -21.24 22.66
C GLU A 416 1.92 -19.85 22.20
N ARG A 417 3.00 -19.78 21.43
CA ARG A 417 3.52 -18.50 20.89
C ARG A 417 2.49 -17.78 20.01
N TYR A 418 1.70 -18.51 19.21
CA TYR A 418 0.70 -17.87 18.35
C TYR A 418 -0.51 -17.40 19.14
N LEU A 419 -0.94 -18.15 20.15
CA LEU A 419 -2.02 -17.73 21.03
C LEU A 419 -1.66 -16.44 21.78
N ASP A 420 -0.47 -16.39 22.37
CA ASP A 420 -0.03 -15.26 23.20
C ASP A 420 0.51 -14.11 22.37
N GLY A 421 1.36 -14.41 21.39
CA GLY A 421 2.11 -13.40 20.62
C GLY A 421 1.35 -12.78 19.47
N TYR A 422 0.33 -13.42 18.89
CA TYR A 422 -0.46 -12.89 17.79
C TYR A 422 -1.92 -12.67 18.14
N LEU A 423 -2.57 -13.66 18.76
CA LEU A 423 -4.02 -13.63 18.92
C LEU A 423 -4.47 -12.90 20.19
N SER A 424 -3.68 -12.98 21.26
CA SER A 424 -3.91 -12.25 22.52
C SER A 424 -3.05 -10.98 22.62
N ALA A 425 -2.18 -10.73 21.64
CA ALA A 425 -1.28 -9.58 21.64
C ALA A 425 -2.07 -8.26 21.59
N ARG A 426 -1.59 -7.27 22.35
CA ARG A 426 -2.07 -5.88 22.24
C ARG A 426 -1.69 -5.33 20.86
N SER A 427 -2.51 -4.43 20.35
CA SER A 427 -2.23 -3.73 19.11
C SER A 427 -0.88 -3.01 19.16
N GLU A 428 -0.10 -3.15 18.10
CA GLU A 428 1.22 -2.52 18.00
C GLU A 428 1.12 -0.98 17.98
N THR A 429 2.16 -0.35 18.49
CA THR A 429 2.34 1.10 18.40
C THR A 429 2.78 1.49 16.99
N VAL A 430 2.15 2.50 16.43
CA VAL A 430 2.56 3.11 15.17
C VAL A 430 3.72 4.07 15.45
N VAL A 431 4.81 3.91 14.71
CA VAL A 431 5.99 4.77 14.80
C VAL A 431 6.25 5.37 13.42
N SER A 432 6.59 6.66 13.38
CA SER A 432 6.95 7.34 12.14
C SER A 432 8.19 6.71 11.50
N ARG A 433 8.18 6.61 10.17
CA ARG A 433 9.33 6.20 9.34
C ARG A 433 10.00 7.38 8.63
N LEU A 434 9.56 8.59 8.90
CA LEU A 434 10.14 9.81 8.33
C LEU A 434 11.59 10.06 8.81
N ALA A 435 11.99 9.47 9.94
CA ALA A 435 13.37 9.49 10.42
C ALA A 435 14.39 8.85 9.45
N GLY A 436 13.92 8.02 8.53
CA GLY A 436 14.78 7.42 7.49
C GLY A 436 15.38 8.49 6.59
N GLU A 437 16.71 8.50 6.47
CA GLU A 437 17.43 9.54 5.74
C GLU A 437 16.98 9.70 4.28
N PRO A 438 16.67 8.63 3.50
CA PRO A 438 16.12 8.75 2.16
C PRO A 438 14.84 9.58 2.10
N ALA A 439 13.87 9.25 2.97
CA ALA A 439 12.60 9.94 3.02
C ALA A 439 12.77 11.40 3.45
N LEU A 440 13.56 11.64 4.49
CA LEU A 440 13.75 12.97 5.03
C LEU A 440 14.41 13.92 4.02
N ARG A 441 15.47 13.48 3.29
CA ARG A 441 16.13 14.31 2.28
C ARG A 441 15.23 14.60 1.08
N MET A 442 14.41 13.65 0.65
CA MET A 442 13.47 13.83 -0.44
C MET A 442 12.38 14.86 -0.08
N HIS A 443 11.80 14.74 1.10
CA HIS A 443 10.75 15.65 1.53
C HIS A 443 11.27 17.04 1.93
N LEU A 444 12.46 17.15 2.54
CA LEU A 444 13.09 18.43 2.81
C LEU A 444 13.37 19.19 1.51
N LEU A 445 13.96 18.54 0.52
CA LEU A 445 14.18 19.13 -0.79
C LEU A 445 12.88 19.60 -1.43
N ALA A 446 11.82 18.80 -1.33
CA ALA A 446 10.52 19.12 -1.91
C ALA A 446 9.90 20.38 -1.29
N LEU A 447 10.00 20.55 0.03
CA LEU A 447 9.48 21.72 0.75
C LEU A 447 10.20 23.01 0.35
N VAL A 448 11.53 22.94 0.21
CA VAL A 448 12.32 24.08 -0.21
C VAL A 448 12.09 24.39 -1.71
N ALA A 449 12.05 23.38 -2.56
CA ALA A 449 11.84 23.52 -3.99
C ALA A 449 10.45 24.06 -4.35
N SER A 450 9.42 23.70 -3.58
CA SER A 450 8.05 24.26 -3.74
C SER A 450 7.87 25.64 -3.11
N GLY A 451 8.88 26.16 -2.39
CA GLY A 451 8.82 27.47 -1.72
C GLY A 451 7.92 27.47 -0.47
N GLU A 452 7.57 26.30 0.07
CA GLU A 452 6.76 26.19 1.30
C GLU A 452 7.53 26.52 2.58
N VAL A 453 8.86 26.41 2.51
CA VAL A 453 9.80 26.83 3.57
C VAL A 453 10.92 27.63 2.95
N GLY A 454 11.23 28.78 3.54
CA GLY A 454 12.23 29.72 3.06
C GLY A 454 13.43 29.92 4.00
N ASP A 455 13.34 29.42 5.22
CA ASP A 455 14.42 29.51 6.21
C ASP A 455 14.41 28.28 7.16
N GLU A 456 15.42 28.24 8.03
CA GLU A 456 15.63 27.15 8.97
C GLU A 456 14.51 27.07 10.03
N ILE A 457 13.96 28.20 10.45
CA ILE A 457 12.90 28.27 11.45
C ILE A 457 11.61 27.68 10.89
N GLU A 458 11.25 28.04 9.67
CA GLU A 458 10.07 27.50 8.98
C GLU A 458 10.22 25.99 8.71
N LEU A 459 11.45 25.54 8.38
CA LEU A 459 11.77 24.12 8.20
C LEU A 459 11.58 23.35 9.51
N GLU A 460 12.17 23.84 10.61
CA GLU A 460 12.01 23.22 11.94
C GLU A 460 10.55 23.18 12.37
N GLN A 461 9.80 24.27 12.19
CA GLN A 461 8.37 24.34 12.49
C GLN A 461 7.54 23.37 11.66
N PHE A 462 7.91 23.19 10.40
CA PHE A 462 7.22 22.21 9.54
C PHE A 462 7.39 20.80 10.08
N PHE A 463 8.63 20.37 10.31
CA PHE A 463 8.90 19.02 10.78
C PHE A 463 8.45 18.77 12.23
N ALA A 464 8.45 19.79 13.07
CA ALA A 464 7.81 19.71 14.39
C ALA A 464 6.30 19.45 14.33
N GLY A 465 5.63 19.85 13.24
CA GLY A 465 4.21 19.58 12.97
C GLY A 465 3.94 18.19 12.36
N THR A 466 4.95 17.40 12.01
CA THR A 466 4.80 16.00 11.57
C THR A 466 4.60 15.07 12.76
N PHE A 467 4.15 13.84 12.53
CA PHE A 467 4.07 12.82 13.58
C PHE A 467 5.46 12.47 14.14
N TYR A 468 6.46 12.45 13.27
CA TYR A 468 7.87 12.31 13.66
C TYR A 468 8.29 13.39 14.67
N GLY A 469 8.06 14.66 14.35
CA GLY A 469 8.40 15.77 15.24
C GLY A 469 7.54 15.82 16.50
N HIS A 470 6.31 15.31 16.45
CA HIS A 470 5.43 15.21 17.62
C HIS A 470 5.93 14.20 18.66
N THR A 471 6.64 13.15 18.21
CA THR A 471 7.14 12.06 19.06
C THR A 471 8.61 12.20 19.46
N LEU A 472 9.34 13.14 18.88
CA LEU A 472 10.79 13.29 19.05
C LEU A 472 11.17 14.51 19.91
N ALA A 473 12.30 14.43 20.61
CA ALA A 473 12.87 15.60 21.26
C ALA A 473 13.33 16.64 20.21
N TYR A 474 13.02 17.92 20.45
CA TYR A 474 13.30 19.01 19.52
C TYR A 474 14.79 19.10 19.11
N SER A 475 15.72 18.84 20.04
CA SER A 475 17.17 18.85 19.77
C SER A 475 17.59 17.76 18.78
N GLU A 476 16.98 16.59 18.83
CA GLU A 476 17.28 15.46 17.92
C GLU A 476 16.74 15.75 16.53
N LEU A 477 15.52 16.30 16.44
CA LEU A 477 14.93 16.74 15.19
C LEU A 477 15.84 17.75 14.49
N ARG A 478 16.25 18.80 15.19
CA ARG A 478 17.11 19.85 14.66
C ARG A 478 18.45 19.31 14.13
N PHE A 479 19.12 18.47 14.91
CA PHE A 479 20.37 17.84 14.48
C PHE A 479 20.22 17.03 13.19
N THR A 480 19.13 16.27 13.08
CA THR A 480 18.85 15.44 11.90
C THR A 480 18.57 16.30 10.67
N LEU A 481 17.77 17.36 10.82
CA LEU A 481 17.46 18.30 9.72
C LEU A 481 18.72 19.03 9.23
N GLU A 482 19.60 19.47 10.14
CA GLU A 482 20.84 20.14 9.77
C GLU A 482 21.77 19.21 8.97
N ARG A 483 21.89 17.94 9.37
CA ARG A 483 22.69 16.94 8.63
C ARG A 483 22.18 16.75 7.21
N VAL A 484 20.88 16.60 7.04
CA VAL A 484 20.26 16.41 5.72
C VAL A 484 20.38 17.67 4.86
N ARG A 485 20.18 18.86 5.43
CA ARG A 485 20.39 20.13 4.74
C ARG A 485 21.80 20.25 4.22
N ARG A 486 22.80 19.98 5.06
CA ARG A 486 24.23 20.02 4.68
C ARG A 486 24.53 19.07 3.51
N PHE A 487 24.01 17.85 3.53
CA PHE A 487 24.12 16.92 2.41
C PHE A 487 23.56 17.50 1.11
N LEU A 488 22.38 18.11 1.15
CA LEU A 488 21.76 18.72 -0.03
C LEU A 488 22.54 19.93 -0.56
N GLU A 489 23.16 20.74 0.31
CA GLU A 489 24.05 21.85 -0.06
C GLU A 489 25.36 21.36 -0.68
N GLU A 490 26.04 20.38 -0.07
CA GLU A 490 27.26 19.75 -0.56
C GLU A 490 27.10 19.18 -1.97
N HIS A 491 25.94 18.60 -2.24
CA HIS A 491 25.60 18.03 -3.55
C HIS A 491 24.93 19.03 -4.51
N ARG A 492 24.88 20.31 -4.18
CA ARG A 492 24.34 21.40 -5.02
C ARG A 492 22.87 21.23 -5.38
N LEU A 493 22.08 20.61 -4.52
CA LEU A 493 20.63 20.55 -4.63
C LEU A 493 19.98 21.77 -3.96
N LEU A 494 20.60 22.27 -2.89
CA LEU A 494 20.28 23.55 -2.27
C LEU A 494 21.43 24.53 -2.42
N LEU A 495 21.10 25.82 -2.42
CA LEU A 495 22.10 26.90 -2.32
C LEU A 495 22.54 27.06 -0.85
N PRO A 496 23.86 27.21 -0.58
CA PRO A 496 24.34 27.46 0.78
C PRO A 496 23.91 28.85 1.26
N GLY A 497 23.52 28.99 2.51
CA GLY A 497 23.19 30.27 3.11
C GLY A 497 22.06 30.21 4.14
N PRO A 498 21.75 31.35 4.78
CA PRO A 498 20.69 31.40 5.81
C PRO A 498 19.28 31.28 5.24
N LYS A 499 19.11 31.64 3.95
CA LYS A 499 17.83 31.46 3.24
C LYS A 499 17.87 30.15 2.48
N LEU A 500 16.87 29.30 2.73
CA LEU A 500 16.73 28.05 2.02
C LEU A 500 16.23 28.30 0.60
N SER A 501 16.97 27.84 -0.38
CA SER A 501 16.59 27.96 -1.79
C SER A 501 17.12 26.75 -2.56
N ALA A 502 16.29 26.14 -3.37
CA ALA A 502 16.71 25.04 -4.23
C ALA A 502 17.43 25.56 -5.48
N THR A 503 18.44 24.83 -5.93
CA THR A 503 19.06 25.07 -7.24
C THR A 503 18.10 24.60 -8.35
N PRO A 504 18.32 25.00 -9.63
CA PRO A 504 17.55 24.43 -10.74
C PRO A 504 17.60 22.90 -10.78
N PHE A 505 18.76 22.32 -10.45
CA PHE A 505 18.93 20.88 -10.32
C PHE A 505 18.10 20.29 -9.15
N GLY A 506 18.06 20.96 -8.01
CA GLY A 506 17.23 20.57 -6.87
C GLY A 506 15.74 20.65 -7.16
N VAL A 507 15.29 21.71 -7.86
CA VAL A 507 13.90 21.84 -8.29
C VAL A 507 13.51 20.68 -9.22
N MET A 508 14.32 20.42 -10.25
CA MET A 508 14.10 19.31 -11.18
C MET A 508 14.04 17.96 -10.46
N THR A 509 14.98 17.70 -9.53
CA THR A 509 14.99 16.46 -8.72
C THR A 509 13.68 16.28 -7.95
N SER A 510 13.19 17.36 -7.33
CA SER A 510 11.93 17.35 -6.59
C SER A 510 10.72 17.12 -7.49
N GLU A 511 10.64 17.79 -8.67
CA GLU A 511 9.53 17.65 -9.61
C GLU A 511 9.44 16.25 -10.23
N LEU A 512 10.59 15.63 -10.48
CA LEU A 512 10.69 14.25 -10.97
C LEU A 512 10.47 13.20 -9.88
N TYR A 513 10.33 13.62 -8.63
CA TYR A 513 10.13 12.71 -7.49
C TYR A 513 11.29 11.72 -7.29
N LEU A 514 12.52 12.16 -7.60
CA LEU A 514 13.71 11.34 -7.45
C LEU A 514 14.31 11.48 -6.05
N ASP A 515 14.89 10.38 -5.56
CA ASP A 515 15.79 10.47 -4.42
C ASP A 515 16.98 11.39 -4.75
N PRO A 516 17.34 12.35 -3.89
CA PRO A 516 18.49 13.22 -4.10
C PRO A 516 19.79 12.48 -4.42
N ILE A 517 20.04 11.29 -3.84
CA ILE A 517 21.20 10.46 -4.20
C ILE A 517 21.10 9.95 -5.64
N SER A 518 19.93 9.50 -6.08
CA SER A 518 19.74 9.07 -7.46
C SER A 518 20.08 10.18 -8.44
N ALA A 519 19.56 11.38 -8.19
CA ALA A 519 19.86 12.54 -9.03
C ALA A 519 21.37 12.85 -9.08
N VAL A 520 22.07 12.80 -7.94
CA VAL A 520 23.52 13.02 -7.86
C VAL A 520 24.29 11.94 -8.61
N LEU A 521 23.94 10.67 -8.46
CA LEU A 521 24.59 9.56 -9.16
C LEU A 521 24.39 9.65 -10.67
N LEU A 522 23.17 9.93 -11.11
CA LEU A 522 22.87 10.09 -12.54
C LEU A 522 23.61 11.29 -13.15
N ARG A 523 23.67 12.43 -12.46
CA ARG A 523 24.47 13.58 -12.91
C ARG A 523 25.94 13.19 -13.08
N ARG A 524 26.55 12.51 -12.09
CA ARG A 524 27.94 12.04 -12.18
C ARG A 524 28.15 11.07 -13.34
N ALA A 525 27.23 10.14 -13.53
CA ALA A 525 27.30 9.22 -14.65
C ALA A 525 27.27 9.94 -16.00
N LEU A 526 26.38 10.94 -16.15
CA LEU A 526 26.30 11.75 -17.37
C LEU A 526 27.54 12.63 -17.59
N GLU A 527 28.12 13.23 -16.54
CA GLU A 527 29.37 14.02 -16.61
C GLU A 527 30.56 13.17 -17.06
N ARG A 528 30.55 11.86 -16.80
CA ARG A 528 31.60 10.90 -17.18
C ARG A 528 31.34 10.20 -18.51
N ALA A 529 30.12 10.27 -19.02
CA ALA A 529 29.70 9.53 -20.21
C ALA A 529 30.49 10.03 -21.45
N PRO A 530 31.25 9.16 -22.16
CA PRO A 530 31.89 9.53 -23.40
C PRO A 530 30.88 9.66 -24.54
N LEU A 531 31.23 10.36 -25.61
CA LEU A 531 30.47 10.36 -26.84
C LEU A 531 30.36 8.90 -27.35
N GLY A 532 29.12 8.43 -27.59
CA GLY A 532 28.87 7.05 -28.01
C GLY A 532 28.88 6.03 -26.87
N VAL A 533 28.58 6.46 -25.63
CA VAL A 533 28.43 5.55 -24.49
C VAL A 533 27.47 4.40 -24.82
N ARG A 534 27.82 3.19 -24.38
CA ARG A 534 26.99 1.98 -24.62
C ARG A 534 25.68 2.05 -23.80
N PRO A 535 24.56 1.60 -24.37
CA PRO A 535 23.27 1.57 -23.67
C PRO A 535 23.34 0.84 -22.33
N PHE A 536 24.05 -0.29 -22.25
CA PHE A 536 24.24 -1.04 -21.01
C PHE A 536 24.88 -0.22 -19.88
N ALA A 537 25.89 0.61 -20.17
CA ALA A 537 26.54 1.45 -19.17
C ALA A 537 25.57 2.51 -18.57
N LEU A 538 24.66 3.04 -19.40
CA LEU A 538 23.59 3.93 -18.94
C LEU A 538 22.57 3.17 -18.08
N LEU A 539 22.15 1.99 -18.51
CA LEU A 539 21.23 1.15 -17.75
C LEU A 539 21.85 0.72 -16.40
N ALA A 540 23.13 0.38 -16.37
CA ALA A 540 23.85 0.07 -15.15
C ALA A 540 23.91 1.27 -14.20
N ALA A 541 24.11 2.49 -14.72
CA ALA A 541 24.09 3.71 -13.90
C ALA A 541 22.70 3.99 -13.31
N VAL A 542 21.63 3.79 -14.08
CA VAL A 542 20.24 3.92 -13.58
C VAL A 542 19.94 2.82 -12.55
N ALA A 543 20.32 1.58 -12.82
CA ALA A 543 20.11 0.45 -11.92
C ALA A 543 20.91 0.57 -10.60
N ALA A 544 21.97 1.37 -10.57
CA ALA A 544 22.75 1.65 -9.36
C ALA A 544 22.11 2.71 -8.45
N THR A 545 20.99 3.31 -8.84
CA THR A 545 20.31 4.33 -8.05
C THR A 545 19.35 3.71 -7.01
N PRO A 546 19.15 4.38 -5.84
CA PRO A 546 18.16 3.96 -4.85
C PRO A 546 16.72 3.82 -5.38
N ASP A 547 16.34 4.59 -6.40
CA ASP A 547 15.00 4.58 -6.99
C ASP A 547 14.70 3.31 -7.82
N LEU A 548 15.73 2.56 -8.19
CA LEU A 548 15.59 1.28 -8.88
C LEU A 548 16.21 0.14 -8.04
N PRO A 549 15.49 -0.39 -7.03
CA PRO A 549 16.01 -1.46 -6.18
C PRO A 549 16.51 -2.65 -7.02
N PRO A 550 17.70 -3.18 -6.78
CA PRO A 550 18.27 -4.22 -7.62
C PRO A 550 17.54 -5.56 -7.50
N MET A 551 17.61 -6.37 -8.55
CA MET A 551 17.14 -7.75 -8.54
C MET A 551 18.19 -8.63 -7.86
N PHE A 552 17.82 -9.35 -6.80
CA PHE A 552 18.76 -10.19 -6.06
C PHE A 552 19.45 -11.26 -6.92
N LEU A 553 20.72 -11.50 -6.61
CA LEU A 553 21.49 -12.59 -7.19
C LEU A 553 21.03 -13.93 -6.60
N ARG A 554 20.81 -14.91 -7.46
CA ARG A 554 20.57 -16.28 -7.04
C ARG A 554 21.89 -16.96 -6.73
N ARG A 555 21.82 -18.02 -5.95
CA ARG A 555 22.99 -18.84 -5.63
C ARG A 555 23.65 -19.36 -6.92
N GLY A 556 24.90 -18.94 -7.16
CA GLY A 556 25.68 -19.28 -8.35
C GLY A 556 25.71 -18.23 -9.46
N GLU A 557 24.83 -17.21 -9.45
CA GLU A 557 24.85 -16.11 -10.42
C GLU A 557 25.97 -15.09 -10.15
N GLU A 558 26.47 -15.01 -8.92
CA GLU A 558 27.56 -14.10 -8.54
C GLU A 558 28.77 -14.21 -9.48
N ARG A 559 29.18 -15.44 -9.83
CA ARG A 559 30.31 -15.65 -10.74
C ARG A 559 30.05 -15.08 -12.14
N THR A 560 28.86 -15.23 -12.65
CA THR A 560 28.47 -14.73 -13.97
C THR A 560 28.55 -13.21 -14.00
N PHE A 561 27.97 -12.54 -12.99
CA PHE A 561 27.99 -11.07 -12.94
C PHE A 561 29.32 -10.49 -12.50
N LEU A 562 30.13 -11.24 -11.74
CA LEU A 562 31.51 -10.85 -11.46
C LEU A 562 32.38 -10.90 -12.72
N SER A 563 32.22 -11.92 -13.59
CA SER A 563 32.89 -11.97 -14.89
C SER A 563 32.47 -10.81 -15.79
N ARG A 564 31.15 -10.56 -15.88
CA ARG A 564 30.61 -9.43 -16.64
C ARG A 564 31.13 -8.09 -16.10
N PHE A 565 31.18 -7.91 -14.79
CA PHE A 565 31.77 -6.72 -14.16
C PHE A 565 33.22 -6.51 -14.61
N ALA A 566 34.05 -7.55 -14.56
CA ALA A 566 35.45 -7.47 -14.94
C ALA A 566 35.65 -7.16 -16.44
N GLU A 567 34.78 -7.67 -17.29
CA GLU A 567 34.80 -7.39 -18.75
C GLU A 567 34.39 -5.96 -19.08
N GLU A 568 33.41 -5.40 -18.37
CA GLU A 568 32.80 -4.11 -18.68
C GLU A 568 33.24 -2.98 -17.73
N GLU A 569 34.09 -3.24 -16.73
CA GLU A 569 34.49 -2.28 -15.68
C GLU A 569 34.99 -0.94 -16.23
N SER A 570 35.72 -0.96 -17.34
CA SER A 570 36.27 0.25 -17.97
C SER A 570 35.21 1.12 -18.66
N GLU A 571 34.04 0.56 -18.97
CA GLU A 571 32.94 1.24 -19.64
C GLU A 571 31.85 1.68 -18.67
N LEU A 572 31.82 1.13 -17.44
CA LEU A 572 30.85 1.50 -16.43
C LEU A 572 31.05 2.94 -15.94
N LEU A 573 29.95 3.71 -15.92
CA LEU A 573 29.94 5.11 -15.53
C LEU A 573 30.01 5.34 -14.02
N LEU A 574 29.57 4.36 -13.25
CA LEU A 574 29.64 4.30 -11.78
C LEU A 574 30.34 3.02 -11.36
N LYS A 575 31.04 3.07 -10.23
CA LYS A 575 31.76 1.94 -9.64
C LYS A 575 31.24 1.63 -8.24
N PRO A 576 31.39 0.37 -7.75
CA PRO A 576 30.99 0.05 -6.38
C PRO A 576 31.83 0.84 -5.36
N GLU A 577 31.24 1.12 -4.19
CA GLU A 577 31.85 1.81 -3.04
C GLU A 577 32.47 3.20 -3.37
N GLU A 578 32.01 3.83 -4.46
CA GLU A 578 32.52 5.14 -4.86
C GLU A 578 31.92 6.25 -4.00
N ASP A 579 32.80 6.98 -3.27
CA ASP A 579 32.43 8.13 -2.42
C ASP A 579 31.31 7.84 -1.38
N GLY A 580 31.10 6.58 -1.01
CA GLY A 580 30.05 6.17 -0.07
C GLY A 580 28.60 6.37 -0.58
N LEU A 581 28.42 6.69 -1.86
CA LEU A 581 27.08 6.88 -2.46
C LEU A 581 26.63 5.67 -3.27
N THR A 582 27.56 4.93 -3.89
CA THR A 582 27.25 3.66 -4.57
C THR A 582 27.30 2.50 -3.59
N ALA A 583 26.55 1.45 -3.90
CA ALA A 583 26.50 0.23 -3.10
C ALA A 583 27.85 -0.52 -3.07
N ASP A 584 27.99 -1.46 -2.14
CA ASP A 584 29.08 -2.42 -2.10
C ASP A 584 29.09 -3.31 -3.36
N LEU A 585 30.18 -4.07 -3.55
CA LEU A 585 30.37 -4.89 -4.75
C LEU A 585 29.24 -5.92 -4.93
N GLU A 586 28.79 -6.58 -3.88
CA GLU A 586 27.75 -7.61 -3.96
C GLU A 586 26.42 -7.01 -4.45
N THR A 587 25.99 -5.92 -3.85
CA THR A 587 24.79 -5.18 -4.26
C THR A 587 24.97 -4.60 -5.66
N PHE A 588 26.18 -4.13 -6.00
CA PHE A 588 26.47 -3.60 -7.34
C PHE A 588 26.38 -4.68 -8.42
N LEU A 589 26.80 -5.91 -8.16
CA LEU A 589 26.59 -7.03 -9.09
C LEU A 589 25.10 -7.31 -9.31
N ALA A 590 24.27 -7.14 -8.28
CA ALA A 590 22.82 -7.24 -8.40
C ALA A 590 22.23 -6.10 -9.28
N THR A 591 22.82 -4.91 -9.26
CA THR A 591 22.44 -3.82 -10.19
C THR A 591 22.80 -4.16 -11.64
N LEU A 592 23.93 -4.81 -11.91
CA LEU A 592 24.30 -5.27 -13.25
C LEU A 592 23.32 -6.35 -13.76
N LYS A 593 22.82 -7.23 -12.89
CA LYS A 593 21.75 -8.16 -13.25
C LYS A 593 20.48 -7.41 -13.65
N THR A 594 20.11 -6.39 -12.92
CA THR A 594 18.93 -5.56 -13.20
C THR A 594 19.09 -4.82 -14.53
N ALA A 595 20.27 -4.24 -14.79
CA ALA A 595 20.59 -3.60 -16.06
C ALA A 595 20.50 -4.58 -17.24
N ALA A 596 21.04 -5.80 -17.08
CA ALA A 596 20.98 -6.85 -18.10
C ALA A 596 19.54 -7.28 -18.42
N LEU A 597 18.69 -7.42 -17.40
CA LEU A 597 17.27 -7.72 -17.57
C LEU A 597 16.55 -6.63 -18.35
N LEU A 598 16.82 -5.35 -18.03
CA LEU A 598 16.25 -4.22 -18.73
C LEU A 598 16.76 -4.07 -20.16
N GLU A 599 18.05 -4.39 -20.41
CA GLU A 599 18.64 -4.46 -21.76
C GLU A 599 17.88 -5.46 -22.64
N ARG A 600 17.64 -6.68 -22.14
CA ARG A 600 16.88 -7.71 -22.87
C ARG A 600 15.44 -7.26 -23.18
N TRP A 601 14.83 -6.53 -22.24
CA TRP A 601 13.49 -5.98 -22.47
C TRP A 601 13.47 -4.88 -23.54
N ILE A 602 14.47 -3.99 -23.57
CA ILE A 602 14.62 -2.94 -24.59
C ILE A 602 14.91 -3.54 -25.97
N GLU A 603 15.61 -4.70 -26.02
CA GLU A 603 15.85 -5.48 -27.24
C GLU A 603 14.59 -6.23 -27.72
N GLU A 604 13.44 -6.03 -27.10
CA GLU A 604 12.15 -6.67 -27.44
C GLU A 604 12.18 -8.20 -27.35
N VAL A 605 13.03 -8.76 -26.48
CA VAL A 605 13.05 -10.21 -26.22
C VAL A 605 11.73 -10.62 -25.59
N PRO A 606 11.12 -11.75 -26.00
CA PRO A 606 9.86 -12.23 -25.45
C PRO A 606 9.90 -12.35 -23.91
N ILE A 607 8.85 -11.86 -23.23
CA ILE A 607 8.76 -11.84 -21.75
C ILE A 607 9.01 -13.21 -21.14
N VAL A 608 8.54 -14.28 -21.81
CA VAL A 608 8.74 -15.67 -21.35
C VAL A 608 10.23 -16.03 -21.30
N GLU A 609 11.01 -15.61 -22.28
CA GLU A 609 12.46 -15.88 -22.34
C GLU A 609 13.19 -15.07 -21.25
N ILE A 610 12.89 -13.77 -21.10
CA ILE A 610 13.48 -12.93 -20.04
C ILE A 610 13.18 -13.51 -18.66
N THR A 611 11.93 -13.90 -18.40
CA THR A 611 11.54 -14.44 -17.09
C THR A 611 12.20 -15.76 -16.79
N GLN A 612 12.45 -16.61 -17.79
CA GLN A 612 13.20 -17.86 -17.65
C GLN A 612 14.70 -17.62 -17.43
N GLU A 613 15.32 -16.74 -18.24
CA GLU A 613 16.73 -16.40 -18.16
C GLU A 613 17.10 -15.83 -16.78
N PHE A 614 16.39 -14.81 -16.32
CA PHE A 614 16.67 -14.14 -15.04
C PHE A 614 15.92 -14.76 -13.86
N GLY A 615 14.99 -15.67 -14.12
CA GLY A 615 14.19 -16.36 -13.12
C GLY A 615 13.32 -15.46 -12.28
N VAL A 616 12.69 -14.51 -12.92
CA VAL A 616 11.79 -13.52 -12.33
C VAL A 616 10.37 -13.74 -12.83
N GLY A 617 9.37 -13.20 -12.13
CA GLY A 617 8.00 -13.20 -12.64
C GLY A 617 7.76 -12.08 -13.66
N ALA A 618 6.79 -12.25 -14.55
CA ALA A 618 6.39 -11.20 -15.49
C ALA A 618 5.99 -9.89 -14.78
N GLY A 619 5.35 -10.01 -13.61
CA GLY A 619 5.01 -8.86 -12.76
C GLY A 619 6.23 -8.15 -12.17
N ASP A 620 7.31 -8.88 -11.86
CA ASP A 620 8.56 -8.30 -11.36
C ASP A 620 9.28 -7.53 -12.46
N LEU A 621 9.34 -8.10 -13.68
CA LEU A 621 9.86 -7.42 -14.86
C LEU A 621 9.10 -6.13 -15.12
N ARG A 622 7.76 -6.19 -15.13
CA ARG A 622 6.91 -5.02 -15.35
C ARG A 622 7.14 -3.94 -14.29
N ALA A 623 7.24 -4.31 -13.01
CA ALA A 623 7.53 -3.37 -11.94
C ALA A 623 8.88 -2.66 -12.18
N LYS A 624 9.93 -3.40 -12.60
CA LYS A 624 11.24 -2.80 -12.90
C LYS A 624 11.22 -1.86 -14.10
N VAL A 625 10.43 -2.20 -15.11
CA VAL A 625 10.22 -1.31 -16.27
C VAL A 625 9.43 -0.06 -15.87
N GLU A 626 8.40 -0.19 -15.04
CA GLU A 626 7.67 0.96 -14.49
C GLU A 626 8.58 1.85 -13.65
N ASP A 627 9.42 1.29 -12.76
CA ASP A 627 10.42 2.02 -11.99
C ASP A 627 11.42 2.76 -12.90
N LEU A 628 11.88 2.12 -13.99
CA LEU A 628 12.77 2.74 -14.99
C LEU A 628 12.09 3.92 -15.70
N VAL A 629 10.81 3.78 -16.06
CA VAL A 629 10.04 4.83 -16.76
C VAL A 629 9.78 6.03 -15.83
N LEU A 630 9.66 5.82 -14.53
CA LEU A 630 9.53 6.90 -13.53
C LEU A 630 10.81 7.74 -13.44
N THR A 631 11.99 7.18 -13.73
CA THR A 631 13.27 7.91 -13.84
C THR A 631 13.37 8.76 -15.12
N ARG A 632 12.26 9.29 -15.64
CA ARG A 632 12.15 10.07 -16.91
C ARG A 632 13.02 11.33 -16.95
N LEU A 633 14.32 11.20 -16.90
CA LEU A 633 15.27 12.32 -17.08
C LEU A 633 15.23 12.89 -18.51
N GLY A 634 14.82 12.10 -19.52
CA GLY A 634 14.91 12.49 -20.93
C GLY A 634 13.82 13.44 -21.46
N GLY A 635 12.75 13.71 -20.71
CA GLY A 635 11.60 14.51 -21.17
C GLY A 635 11.48 15.92 -20.59
N HIS A 636 12.22 16.24 -19.54
CA HIS A 636 12.11 17.53 -18.84
C HIS A 636 12.84 18.63 -19.59
N PRO A 637 12.24 19.85 -19.76
CA PRO A 637 12.86 20.96 -20.50
C PRO A 637 14.25 21.37 -19.99
N VAL A 638 14.52 21.26 -18.68
CA VAL A 638 15.81 21.61 -18.06
C VAL A 638 16.90 20.60 -18.43
N VAL A 639 16.57 19.30 -18.47
CA VAL A 639 17.52 18.26 -18.94
C VAL A 639 17.86 18.48 -20.42
N ARG A 640 16.87 18.85 -21.25
CA ARG A 640 17.12 19.23 -22.65
C ARG A 640 17.98 20.48 -22.78
N SER A 641 17.88 21.46 -21.88
CA SER A 641 18.69 22.66 -21.94
C SER A 641 20.12 22.44 -21.45
N GLU A 642 20.33 21.61 -20.42
CA GLU A 642 21.66 21.28 -19.91
C GLU A 642 22.39 20.22 -20.77
N LEU A 643 21.68 19.22 -21.29
CA LEU A 643 22.23 18.24 -22.24
C LEU A 643 22.33 18.80 -23.67
N GLY A 644 21.41 19.70 -24.06
CA GLY A 644 21.41 20.32 -25.40
C GLY A 644 22.59 21.29 -25.61
N ALA A 645 23.14 21.84 -24.56
CA ALA A 645 24.38 22.63 -24.63
C ALA A 645 25.63 21.75 -24.85
N SER A 646 25.57 20.47 -24.50
CA SER A 646 26.66 19.48 -24.68
C SER A 646 26.58 18.67 -25.96
N THR A 647 25.38 18.57 -26.59
CA THR A 647 25.16 17.76 -27.83
C THR A 647 25.08 18.60 -29.11
N ALA A 648 25.19 19.94 -29.00
CA ALA A 648 25.22 20.84 -30.15
C ALA A 648 26.66 21.37 -30.47
N ALA A 649 27.68 20.70 -29.92
CA ALA A 649 29.09 20.97 -30.26
C ALA A 649 29.68 19.83 -31.08
#